data_a8d65ec7e538876ce3070ac9b12c631c
#
_entry.id   a8d65ec7e538876ce3070ac9b12c631c
#
_cell.length_a   1.000
_cell.length_b   1.000
_cell.length_c   1.000
_cell.angle_alpha   90.00
_cell.angle_beta   90.00
_cell.angle_gamma   90.00
#
_symmetry.space_group_name_H-M   'P 1'
#
loop_
_entity.id
_entity.type
_entity.pdbx_description
1 polymer ?
#
loop_
_entity_poly.entity_id
_entity_poly.type
_entity_poly.pdbx_seq_one_letter_code
_entity_poly.pdbx_strand_id
1 'polypeptide(L)'
;MELENVKGIGPKTKELLNKLNIYNVDELVRYYPYRYNVYSPTNILNHEDEQICITGIIESVPKLSYIKRNLNKIGFAFLTSNIRCNVIIFNRAFINRFLIVGKPITLVGKYKKDKNQFIASDIKLTPIYKTEVEPVYHLINGLKTSTLENSIKSILQSDIKINEIIPEYINEEYNFISSKDAIKELHFPTSLEETKKANLKLKYEELFEFLFKINIIKYRDQLFNDYVIKHVTDEMIENVKKMIPFSLTKDQEETLNEIVKDFNSFKRMNRLVMGDVGCGKTIVAFIAVILNLECGYQSAILAPTEVLAVQHYDNFKNLFPNVRTELLVGSKTKKQKEVIKEKLKNGEIDVLIGTHAMLEDDVEFENIGLVVTDEQHRFGVNQRKSLQNKGEFVDVLYLSATPIPRTYALTIYGDMDISIIKEKPAGRKEIKTTVLKFSELDKVIFSIEEEIKNRHQVYVVAPLIEESDSDLNDVNTIYDLLSKNLKDIRIDILHGKMKNVDKDKVINNFKEGNLDLIISTTVIEVGVDVKNATLMVIFNAERFGLATLHQLRGRVGRNNLESKCILISDQEKERLHVLEESNDGFYVSEMDFKMRGSGDLFGIRQSGDMIADIKKDYKILVQCKKDVDAFILDNIENSFRDYKYYNTILNSLMNNND
;
A
#
# COMPACT_ATOMS: atom_id res chain seq x y z
N MET A 1 -33.36 -4.53 10.69
CA MET A 1 -34.65 -4.71 9.97
C MET A 1 -34.37 -5.57 8.75
N GLU A 2 -35.21 -6.58 8.46
CA GLU A 2 -35.02 -7.44 7.29
C GLU A 2 -35.54 -6.75 6.03
N LEU A 3 -34.91 -7.05 4.88
CA LEU A 3 -35.27 -6.46 3.57
C LEU A 3 -36.74 -6.68 3.20
N GLU A 4 -37.33 -7.80 3.62
CA GLU A 4 -38.73 -8.15 3.34
C GLU A 4 -39.75 -7.20 3.95
N ASN A 5 -39.35 -6.49 5.00
CA ASN A 5 -40.20 -5.52 5.68
C ASN A 5 -40.19 -4.13 5.00
N VAL A 6 -39.42 -3.97 3.95
CA VAL A 6 -39.30 -2.72 3.21
C VAL A 6 -40.33 -2.65 2.08
N LYS A 7 -41.12 -1.60 2.06
CA LYS A 7 -42.12 -1.36 0.98
C LYS A 7 -41.46 -1.36 -0.40
N GLY A 8 -41.89 -2.28 -1.29
CA GLY A 8 -41.38 -2.42 -2.64
C GLY A 8 -40.33 -3.52 -2.82
N ILE A 9 -39.93 -4.21 -1.77
CA ILE A 9 -39.03 -5.35 -1.82
C ILE A 9 -39.84 -6.64 -1.67
N GLY A 10 -40.18 -7.28 -2.79
CA GLY A 10 -40.75 -8.63 -2.84
C GLY A 10 -39.65 -9.71 -2.95
N PRO A 11 -40.03 -11.02 -2.90
CA PRO A 11 -39.07 -12.12 -2.93
C PRO A 11 -38.11 -12.05 -4.14
N LYS A 12 -38.59 -11.70 -5.32
CA LYS A 12 -37.79 -11.55 -6.54
C LYS A 12 -36.79 -10.40 -6.43
N THR A 13 -37.21 -9.27 -5.83
CA THR A 13 -36.32 -8.11 -5.64
C THR A 13 -35.25 -8.42 -4.61
N LYS A 14 -35.61 -9.12 -3.51
CA LYS A 14 -34.64 -9.61 -2.51
C LYS A 14 -33.58 -10.50 -3.13
N GLU A 15 -33.98 -11.46 -3.98
CA GLU A 15 -33.01 -12.32 -4.68
C GLU A 15 -32.04 -11.53 -5.57
N LEU A 16 -32.54 -10.47 -6.25
CA LEU A 16 -31.69 -9.58 -7.05
C LEU A 16 -30.75 -8.74 -6.19
N LEU A 17 -31.19 -8.24 -5.03
CA LEU A 17 -30.37 -7.51 -4.07
C LEU A 17 -29.29 -8.43 -3.47
N ASN A 18 -29.62 -9.67 -3.15
CA ASN A 18 -28.63 -10.64 -2.65
C ASN A 18 -27.50 -10.93 -3.68
N LYS A 19 -27.82 -10.90 -4.98
CA LYS A 19 -26.80 -10.99 -6.05
C LYS A 19 -25.87 -9.78 -6.13
N LEU A 20 -26.28 -8.66 -5.52
CA LEU A 20 -25.44 -7.46 -5.33
C LEU A 20 -24.75 -7.45 -3.95
N ASN A 21 -24.78 -8.56 -3.21
CA ASN A 21 -24.28 -8.70 -1.84
C ASN A 21 -25.01 -7.78 -0.84
N ILE A 22 -26.29 -7.48 -1.09
CA ILE A 22 -27.14 -6.67 -0.20
C ILE A 22 -28.12 -7.62 0.49
N TYR A 23 -27.92 -7.89 1.78
CA TYR A 23 -28.69 -8.87 2.55
C TYR A 23 -29.60 -8.23 3.62
N ASN A 24 -29.31 -6.99 4.00
CA ASN A 24 -30.05 -6.26 5.04
C ASN A 24 -30.30 -4.79 4.65
N VAL A 25 -31.07 -4.10 5.50
CA VAL A 25 -31.48 -2.72 5.25
C VAL A 25 -30.33 -1.73 5.37
N ASP A 26 -29.37 -1.95 6.25
CA ASP A 26 -28.20 -1.08 6.41
C ASP A 26 -27.30 -1.16 5.17
N GLU A 27 -27.04 -2.35 4.65
CA GLU A 27 -26.31 -2.54 3.38
C GLU A 27 -27.02 -1.89 2.20
N LEU A 28 -28.37 -1.91 2.19
CA LEU A 28 -29.14 -1.29 1.13
C LEU A 28 -29.02 0.23 1.13
N VAL A 29 -29.11 0.88 2.28
CA VAL A 29 -28.96 2.35 2.38
C VAL A 29 -27.52 2.81 2.18
N ARG A 30 -26.56 1.92 2.37
CA ARG A 30 -25.13 2.16 2.10
C ARG A 30 -24.70 1.74 0.70
N TYR A 31 -25.61 1.26 -0.14
CA TYR A 31 -25.32 0.97 -1.54
C TYR A 31 -25.32 2.26 -2.37
N TYR A 32 -24.22 3.00 -2.34
CA TYR A 32 -24.10 4.33 -2.91
C TYR A 32 -23.98 4.34 -4.43
N PRO A 33 -24.39 5.46 -5.09
CA PRO A 33 -24.13 5.66 -6.51
C PRO A 33 -22.62 5.70 -6.80
N TYR A 34 -22.20 5.07 -7.88
CA TYR A 34 -20.78 5.11 -8.28
C TYR A 34 -20.42 6.39 -9.07
N ARG A 35 -21.41 7.08 -9.62
CA ARG A 35 -21.25 8.38 -10.30
C ARG A 35 -22.55 9.18 -10.29
N TYR A 36 -22.43 10.44 -10.67
CA TYR A 36 -23.55 11.35 -10.84
C TYR A 36 -23.58 11.93 -12.25
N ASN A 37 -24.75 11.98 -12.88
CA ASN A 37 -24.97 12.71 -14.09
C ASN A 37 -25.46 14.11 -13.72
N VAL A 38 -24.80 15.15 -14.23
CA VAL A 38 -25.17 16.54 -13.97
C VAL A 38 -25.80 17.12 -15.23
N TYR A 39 -27.05 17.54 -15.12
CA TYR A 39 -27.79 18.20 -16.17
C TYR A 39 -27.88 19.68 -15.84
N SER A 40 -27.01 20.48 -16.43
CA SER A 40 -27.01 21.95 -16.27
C SER A 40 -27.35 22.60 -17.59
N PRO A 41 -28.60 23.08 -17.78
CA PRO A 41 -29.01 23.72 -19.03
C PRO A 41 -28.15 24.94 -19.33
N THR A 42 -27.60 24.98 -20.54
CA THR A 42 -26.73 26.06 -21.03
C THR A 42 -27.26 26.68 -22.33
N ASN A 43 -26.76 27.86 -22.66
CA ASN A 43 -27.11 28.48 -23.94
C ASN A 43 -26.27 27.85 -25.05
N ILE A 44 -26.94 27.35 -26.09
CA ILE A 44 -26.35 26.67 -27.24
C ILE A 44 -25.29 27.50 -27.97
N LEU A 45 -25.36 28.84 -27.93
CA LEU A 45 -24.43 29.71 -28.64
C LEU A 45 -23.05 29.84 -28.03
N ASN A 46 -22.94 29.55 -26.74
CA ASN A 46 -21.71 29.78 -26.00
C ASN A 46 -20.71 28.61 -26.09
N HIS A 47 -21.12 27.50 -26.69
CA HIS A 47 -20.36 26.25 -26.70
C HIS A 47 -20.40 25.58 -28.07
N GLU A 48 -19.24 25.38 -28.67
CA GLU A 48 -19.11 24.72 -29.97
C GLU A 48 -18.32 23.42 -29.78
N ASP A 49 -18.85 22.30 -30.29
CA ASP A 49 -18.25 20.93 -30.17
C ASP A 49 -18.03 20.42 -28.73
N GLU A 50 -18.46 21.15 -27.72
CA GLU A 50 -18.48 20.70 -26.34
C GLU A 50 -19.75 19.90 -26.02
N GLN A 51 -19.68 19.04 -25.02
CA GLN A 51 -20.87 18.35 -24.53
C GLN A 51 -21.69 19.27 -23.62
N ILE A 52 -22.85 19.70 -24.08
CA ILE A 52 -23.75 20.61 -23.37
C ILE A 52 -25.12 20.00 -23.15
N CYS A 53 -25.84 20.57 -22.19
CA CYS A 53 -27.21 20.22 -21.87
C CYS A 53 -28.10 21.40 -22.33
N ILE A 54 -29.13 21.15 -23.15
CA ILE A 54 -30.08 22.17 -23.64
C ILE A 54 -31.51 21.73 -23.40
N THR A 55 -32.36 22.65 -22.98
CA THR A 55 -33.82 22.43 -22.83
C THR A 55 -34.55 23.26 -23.85
N GLY A 56 -35.57 22.70 -24.49
CA GLY A 56 -36.33 23.37 -25.52
C GLY A 56 -37.53 22.55 -25.96
N ILE A 57 -38.16 22.97 -27.07
CA ILE A 57 -39.42 22.43 -27.57
C ILE A 57 -39.20 21.75 -28.93
N ILE A 58 -39.81 20.60 -29.14
CA ILE A 58 -39.86 19.91 -30.43
C ILE A 58 -40.77 20.66 -31.38
N GLU A 59 -40.25 21.18 -32.51
CA GLU A 59 -41.01 21.97 -33.47
C GLU A 59 -41.49 21.19 -34.70
N SER A 60 -40.84 20.06 -35.02
CA SER A 60 -41.28 19.27 -36.18
C SER A 60 -41.48 17.80 -35.81
N VAL A 61 -42.30 17.11 -36.58
CA VAL A 61 -42.53 15.67 -36.42
C VAL A 61 -41.20 14.92 -36.54
N PRO A 62 -40.80 14.15 -35.53
CA PRO A 62 -39.57 13.39 -35.57
C PRO A 62 -39.57 12.32 -36.67
N LYS A 63 -38.53 12.31 -37.51
CA LYS A 63 -38.37 11.37 -38.60
C LYS A 63 -37.35 10.31 -38.25
N LEU A 64 -37.80 9.06 -38.11
CA LEU A 64 -36.92 7.89 -37.94
C LEU A 64 -36.46 7.39 -39.32
N SER A 65 -35.18 7.26 -39.52
CA SER A 65 -34.56 6.67 -40.72
C SER A 65 -33.48 5.63 -40.35
N TYR A 66 -33.43 4.55 -41.11
CA TYR A 66 -32.43 3.49 -40.97
C TYR A 66 -31.34 3.72 -42.02
N ILE A 67 -30.10 3.96 -41.58
CA ILE A 67 -28.97 4.23 -42.49
C ILE A 67 -28.28 2.89 -42.86
N LYS A 68 -28.16 1.99 -41.89
CA LYS A 68 -27.63 0.63 -42.04
C LYS A 68 -28.35 -0.32 -41.07
N ARG A 69 -28.14 -1.64 -41.22
CA ARG A 69 -28.79 -2.69 -40.37
C ARG A 69 -28.73 -2.38 -38.87
N ASN A 70 -27.60 -1.77 -38.38
CA ASN A 70 -27.36 -1.45 -36.95
C ASN A 70 -27.25 0.06 -36.70
N LEU A 71 -27.66 0.93 -37.64
CA LEU A 71 -27.53 2.36 -37.49
C LEU A 71 -28.84 3.02 -37.87
N ASN A 72 -29.56 3.52 -36.89
CA ASN A 72 -30.77 4.34 -37.10
C ASN A 72 -30.54 5.78 -36.60
N LYS A 73 -31.33 6.70 -37.15
CA LYS A 73 -31.26 8.13 -36.88
C LYS A 73 -32.66 8.69 -36.72
N ILE A 74 -32.89 9.46 -35.67
CA ILE A 74 -34.07 10.29 -35.49
C ILE A 74 -33.67 11.74 -35.73
N GLY A 75 -34.39 12.46 -36.58
CA GLY A 75 -34.13 13.86 -36.84
C GLY A 75 -35.40 14.72 -36.66
N PHE A 76 -35.28 15.89 -36.01
CA PHE A 76 -36.35 16.84 -35.82
C PHE A 76 -35.82 18.26 -35.59
N ALA A 77 -36.66 19.27 -35.85
CA ALA A 77 -36.37 20.67 -35.52
C ALA A 77 -36.66 20.90 -34.03
N PHE A 78 -35.79 21.65 -33.37
CA PHE A 78 -35.85 21.92 -31.94
C PHE A 78 -35.59 23.40 -31.66
N LEU A 79 -36.43 24.00 -30.84
CA LEU A 79 -36.31 25.39 -30.43
C LEU A 79 -35.80 25.47 -29.00
N THR A 80 -34.63 26.08 -28.80
CA THR A 80 -34.01 26.32 -27.49
C THR A 80 -33.47 27.75 -27.43
N SER A 81 -33.69 28.47 -26.33
CA SER A 81 -33.22 29.86 -26.16
C SER A 81 -33.46 30.78 -27.37
N ASN A 82 -34.62 30.67 -28.00
CA ASN A 82 -35.00 31.36 -29.24
C ASN A 82 -34.17 31.01 -30.49
N ILE A 83 -33.43 29.90 -30.43
CA ILE A 83 -32.62 29.39 -31.54
C ILE A 83 -33.25 28.11 -32.05
N ARG A 84 -33.46 28.04 -33.36
CA ARG A 84 -33.91 26.82 -34.03
C ARG A 84 -32.72 26.03 -34.53
N CYS A 85 -32.58 24.77 -34.10
CA CYS A 85 -31.53 23.85 -34.56
C CYS A 85 -32.12 22.52 -35.01
N ASN A 86 -31.35 21.76 -35.81
CA ASN A 86 -31.70 20.39 -36.20
C ASN A 86 -31.08 19.38 -35.24
N VAL A 87 -31.93 18.66 -34.53
CA VAL A 87 -31.47 17.61 -33.61
C VAL A 87 -31.33 16.27 -34.34
N ILE A 88 -30.27 15.57 -34.05
CA ILE A 88 -30.01 14.19 -34.49
C ILE A 88 -29.75 13.32 -33.31
N ILE A 89 -30.46 12.18 -33.20
CA ILE A 89 -30.26 11.14 -32.20
C ILE A 89 -29.98 9.85 -32.93
N PHE A 90 -28.88 9.19 -32.58
CA PHE A 90 -28.49 7.89 -33.15
C PHE A 90 -28.86 6.72 -32.26
N ASN A 91 -29.18 5.57 -32.86
CA ASN A 91 -29.39 4.26 -32.25
C ASN A 91 -30.40 4.21 -31.09
N ARG A 92 -31.40 5.08 -31.09
CA ARG A 92 -32.45 5.14 -30.06
C ARG A 92 -33.84 5.10 -30.68
N ALA A 93 -34.08 4.25 -31.67
CA ALA A 93 -35.36 4.16 -32.37
C ALA A 93 -36.58 4.03 -31.45
N PHE A 94 -36.45 3.37 -30.31
CA PHE A 94 -37.51 3.16 -29.32
C PHE A 94 -38.03 4.47 -28.70
N ILE A 95 -37.24 5.57 -28.72
CA ILE A 95 -37.63 6.86 -28.14
C ILE A 95 -38.58 7.59 -29.07
N ASN A 96 -38.57 7.32 -30.38
CA ASN A 96 -39.34 8.05 -31.39
C ASN A 96 -40.83 8.21 -31.04
N ARG A 97 -41.45 7.19 -30.45
CA ARG A 97 -42.85 7.19 -30.01
C ARG A 97 -43.19 8.18 -28.89
N PHE A 98 -42.18 8.66 -28.15
CA PHE A 98 -42.34 9.57 -27.03
C PHE A 98 -42.02 11.03 -27.40
N LEU A 99 -41.49 11.27 -28.60
CA LEU A 99 -41.15 12.59 -29.12
C LEU A 99 -42.37 13.19 -29.79
N ILE A 100 -43.03 14.14 -29.12
CA ILE A 100 -44.27 14.76 -29.55
C ILE A 100 -43.99 16.24 -29.85
N VAL A 101 -44.47 16.75 -30.96
CA VAL A 101 -44.40 18.19 -31.34
C VAL A 101 -45.03 19.04 -30.25
N GLY A 102 -44.39 20.15 -29.89
CA GLY A 102 -44.79 21.06 -28.83
C GLY A 102 -44.38 20.61 -27.42
N LYS A 103 -43.87 19.38 -27.25
CA LYS A 103 -43.43 18.88 -25.94
C LYS A 103 -42.06 19.45 -25.60
N PRO A 104 -41.88 20.03 -24.40
CA PRO A 104 -40.55 20.42 -23.93
C PRO A 104 -39.77 19.18 -23.47
N ILE A 105 -38.51 19.09 -23.85
CA ILE A 105 -37.55 18.02 -23.49
C ILE A 105 -36.17 18.62 -23.24
N THR A 106 -35.31 17.82 -22.59
CA THR A 106 -33.90 18.15 -22.39
C THR A 106 -33.01 17.20 -23.18
N LEU A 107 -32.00 17.75 -23.85
CA LEU A 107 -31.03 17.03 -24.67
C LEU A 107 -29.63 17.27 -24.14
N VAL A 108 -28.80 16.22 -24.12
CA VAL A 108 -27.37 16.31 -23.85
C VAL A 108 -26.62 15.91 -25.12
N GLY A 109 -25.65 16.70 -25.54
CA GLY A 109 -24.96 16.43 -26.79
C GLY A 109 -24.01 17.54 -27.20
N LYS A 110 -23.64 17.54 -28.49
CA LYS A 110 -22.72 18.52 -29.07
C LYS A 110 -23.41 19.33 -30.15
N TYR A 111 -23.19 20.64 -30.13
CA TYR A 111 -23.70 21.54 -31.16
C TYR A 111 -22.65 21.84 -32.21
N LYS A 112 -22.96 21.59 -33.47
CA LYS A 112 -22.17 21.94 -34.64
C LYS A 112 -22.76 23.19 -35.31
N LYS A 113 -22.14 24.31 -35.09
CA LYS A 113 -22.61 25.63 -35.54
C LYS A 113 -22.62 25.75 -37.05
N ASP A 114 -21.60 25.22 -37.73
CA ASP A 114 -21.45 25.18 -39.18
C ASP A 114 -22.66 24.55 -39.92
N LYS A 115 -23.23 23.51 -39.27
CA LYS A 115 -24.37 22.73 -39.83
C LYS A 115 -25.71 23.05 -39.17
N ASN A 116 -25.71 23.95 -38.19
CA ASN A 116 -26.87 24.22 -37.35
C ASN A 116 -27.51 22.91 -36.81
N GLN A 117 -26.63 22.00 -36.29
CA GLN A 117 -27.00 20.66 -35.93
C GLN A 117 -26.62 20.34 -34.48
N PHE A 118 -27.55 19.80 -33.70
CA PHE A 118 -27.29 19.29 -32.37
C PHE A 118 -27.29 17.73 -32.39
N ILE A 119 -26.16 17.13 -32.13
CA ILE A 119 -26.01 15.66 -32.06
C ILE A 119 -26.22 15.25 -30.60
N ALA A 120 -27.40 14.71 -30.30
CA ALA A 120 -27.73 14.29 -28.93
C ALA A 120 -27.14 12.92 -28.62
N SER A 121 -26.39 12.83 -27.53
CA SER A 121 -25.91 11.61 -26.94
C SER A 121 -26.85 11.06 -25.87
N ASP A 122 -27.60 11.94 -25.20
CA ASP A 122 -28.64 11.57 -24.23
C ASP A 122 -29.86 12.47 -24.30
N ILE A 123 -31.00 11.96 -23.77
CA ILE A 123 -32.30 12.64 -23.79
C ILE A 123 -33.09 12.38 -22.53
N LYS A 124 -33.63 13.45 -21.96
CA LYS A 124 -34.67 13.43 -20.92
C LYS A 124 -35.99 13.88 -21.51
N LEU A 125 -37.01 13.05 -21.36
CA LEU A 125 -38.36 13.34 -21.86
C LEU A 125 -39.11 14.38 -21.02
N THR A 126 -38.45 14.89 -19.96
CA THR A 126 -38.88 15.98 -19.09
C THR A 126 -37.98 17.19 -19.28
N PRO A 127 -38.53 18.43 -19.23
CA PRO A 127 -37.71 19.62 -19.29
C PRO A 127 -37.00 19.87 -17.97
N ILE A 128 -35.72 20.17 -18.06
CA ILE A 128 -34.86 20.54 -16.92
C ILE A 128 -34.51 22.02 -17.10
N TYR A 129 -34.86 22.89 -16.15
CA TYR A 129 -34.62 24.33 -16.20
C TYR A 129 -33.58 24.81 -15.20
N LYS A 130 -33.29 23.99 -14.18
CA LYS A 130 -32.24 24.23 -13.17
C LYS A 130 -31.27 23.04 -13.18
N THR A 131 -30.09 23.24 -12.66
CA THR A 131 -29.15 22.14 -12.54
C THR A 131 -29.75 21.02 -11.72
N GLU A 132 -29.83 19.83 -12.32
CA GLU A 132 -30.26 18.60 -11.66
C GLU A 132 -29.10 17.61 -11.63
N VAL A 133 -28.95 16.88 -10.50
CA VAL A 133 -27.96 15.85 -10.28
C VAL A 133 -28.67 14.53 -10.11
N GLU A 134 -28.33 13.53 -10.92
CA GLU A 134 -28.94 12.20 -10.87
C GLU A 134 -27.92 11.15 -10.49
N PRO A 135 -28.21 10.31 -9.47
CA PRO A 135 -27.36 9.22 -9.07
C PRO A 135 -27.38 8.07 -10.10
N VAL A 136 -26.24 7.42 -10.30
CA VAL A 136 -26.10 6.24 -11.18
C VAL A 136 -25.55 5.08 -10.37
N TYR A 137 -26.28 3.95 -10.39
CA TYR A 137 -25.94 2.75 -9.63
C TYR A 137 -25.43 1.62 -10.53
N HIS A 138 -24.57 0.78 -10.02
CA HIS A 138 -24.27 -0.50 -10.63
C HIS A 138 -25.45 -1.46 -10.41
N LEU A 139 -26.17 -1.78 -11.46
CA LEU A 139 -27.35 -2.64 -11.38
C LEU A 139 -27.18 -3.90 -12.22
N ILE A 140 -27.80 -4.99 -11.76
CA ILE A 140 -27.87 -6.25 -12.50
C ILE A 140 -29.15 -6.31 -13.33
N ASN A 141 -29.15 -7.18 -14.36
CA ASN A 141 -30.31 -7.37 -15.20
C ASN A 141 -31.55 -7.78 -14.39
N GLY A 142 -32.63 -7.02 -14.55
CA GLY A 142 -33.92 -7.24 -13.87
C GLY A 142 -34.16 -6.31 -12.68
N LEU A 143 -33.15 -5.63 -12.13
CA LEU A 143 -33.33 -4.61 -11.10
C LEU A 143 -33.36 -3.22 -11.74
N LYS A 144 -34.41 -2.43 -11.46
CA LYS A 144 -34.55 -1.07 -11.99
C LYS A 144 -34.06 -0.05 -10.97
N THR A 145 -33.42 1.03 -11.44
CA THR A 145 -33.00 2.16 -10.61
C THR A 145 -34.16 2.69 -9.75
N SER A 146 -35.35 2.88 -10.35
CA SER A 146 -36.53 3.37 -9.62
C SER A 146 -36.99 2.45 -8.50
N THR A 147 -36.80 1.13 -8.63
CA THR A 147 -37.11 0.18 -7.53
C THR A 147 -36.15 0.37 -6.37
N LEU A 148 -34.84 0.47 -6.65
CA LEU A 148 -33.80 0.71 -5.66
C LEU A 148 -34.05 2.04 -4.92
N GLU A 149 -34.21 3.13 -5.68
CA GLU A 149 -34.42 4.47 -5.14
C GLU A 149 -35.72 4.57 -4.28
N ASN A 150 -36.82 3.98 -4.73
CA ASN A 150 -38.07 3.98 -3.97
C ASN A 150 -37.94 3.17 -2.67
N SER A 151 -37.21 2.06 -2.67
CA SER A 151 -36.95 1.28 -1.48
C SER A 151 -36.09 2.06 -0.50
N ILE A 152 -34.98 2.68 -0.95
CA ILE A 152 -34.13 3.52 -0.11
C ILE A 152 -34.91 4.72 0.43
N LYS A 153 -35.71 5.38 -0.39
CA LYS A 153 -36.56 6.50 0.04
C LYS A 153 -37.53 6.09 1.14
N SER A 154 -38.18 4.93 0.98
CA SER A 154 -39.09 4.39 2.00
C SER A 154 -38.40 4.14 3.32
N ILE A 155 -37.15 3.61 3.28
CA ILE A 155 -36.33 3.36 4.47
C ILE A 155 -35.94 4.68 5.15
N LEU A 156 -35.42 5.64 4.41
CA LEU A 156 -34.99 6.93 4.96
C LEU A 156 -36.16 7.78 5.52
N GLN A 157 -37.38 7.56 5.04
CA GLN A 157 -38.61 8.18 5.57
C GLN A 157 -39.19 7.48 6.81
N SER A 158 -38.73 6.26 7.12
CA SER A 158 -39.10 5.53 8.33
C SER A 158 -38.26 5.96 9.54
N ASP A 159 -38.69 5.57 10.74
CA ASP A 159 -37.97 5.85 12.00
C ASP A 159 -36.70 4.97 12.19
N ILE A 160 -36.04 4.60 11.11
CA ILE A 160 -34.78 3.87 11.19
C ILE A 160 -33.71 4.77 11.82
N LYS A 161 -33.11 4.28 12.91
CA LYS A 161 -31.92 4.88 13.50
C LYS A 161 -30.71 4.52 12.66
N ILE A 162 -30.16 5.49 11.99
CA ILE A 162 -28.81 5.42 11.43
C ILE A 162 -27.88 5.88 12.54
N ASN A 163 -26.94 5.02 12.91
CA ASN A 163 -25.97 5.36 13.96
C ASN A 163 -25.03 6.45 13.45
N GLU A 164 -24.86 7.49 14.28
CA GLU A 164 -23.79 8.46 14.07
C GLU A 164 -22.47 7.81 14.52
N ILE A 165 -21.55 7.66 13.58
CA ILE A 165 -20.25 7.00 13.83
C ILE A 165 -19.28 8.01 14.44
N ILE A 166 -19.24 9.23 13.92
CA ILE A 166 -18.31 10.26 14.38
C ILE A 166 -18.82 10.90 15.67
N PRO A 167 -17.99 11.08 16.71
CA PRO A 167 -18.31 11.82 17.90
C PRO A 167 -18.83 13.24 17.60
N GLU A 168 -19.79 13.74 18.39
CA GLU A 168 -20.49 15.00 18.12
C GLU A 168 -19.51 16.20 18.05
N TYR A 169 -18.53 16.28 18.94
CA TYR A 169 -17.53 17.35 18.92
C TYR A 169 -16.70 17.41 17.62
N ILE A 170 -16.41 16.25 16.99
CA ILE A 170 -15.73 16.18 15.70
C ILE A 170 -16.66 16.63 14.57
N ASN A 171 -17.95 16.23 14.63
CA ASN A 171 -18.95 16.72 13.68
C ASN A 171 -19.07 18.25 13.72
N GLU A 172 -19.05 18.84 14.91
CA GLU A 172 -19.08 20.29 15.11
C GLU A 172 -17.80 20.96 14.58
N GLU A 173 -16.62 20.41 14.91
CA GLU A 173 -15.32 20.97 14.48
C GLU A 173 -15.21 21.06 12.94
N TYR A 174 -15.64 20.01 12.22
CA TYR A 174 -15.58 19.98 10.75
C TYR A 174 -16.85 20.45 10.08
N ASN A 175 -17.85 20.89 10.85
CA ASN A 175 -19.16 21.30 10.35
C ASN A 175 -19.79 20.24 9.43
N PHE A 176 -19.75 18.98 9.86
CA PHE A 176 -20.36 17.87 9.14
C PHE A 176 -21.88 17.83 9.35
N ILE A 177 -22.60 17.45 8.30
CA ILE A 177 -24.02 17.11 8.39
C ILE A 177 -24.20 15.74 9.06
N SER A 178 -25.42 15.43 9.51
CA SER A 178 -25.71 14.11 10.09
C SER A 178 -25.49 12.97 9.09
N SER A 179 -25.13 11.77 9.59
CA SER A 179 -24.98 10.57 8.76
C SER A 179 -26.23 10.28 7.94
N LYS A 180 -27.42 10.48 8.54
CA LYS A 180 -28.71 10.29 7.87
C LYS A 180 -28.91 11.28 6.71
N ASP A 181 -28.56 12.56 6.91
CA ASP A 181 -28.69 13.58 5.86
C ASP A 181 -27.62 13.37 4.76
N ALA A 182 -26.41 12.95 5.12
CA ALA A 182 -25.36 12.62 4.16
C ALA A 182 -25.78 11.44 3.26
N ILE A 183 -26.28 10.36 3.84
CA ILE A 183 -26.80 9.21 3.07
C ILE A 183 -27.95 9.66 2.17
N LYS A 184 -28.89 10.45 2.70
CA LYS A 184 -30.01 10.98 1.92
C LYS A 184 -29.53 11.83 0.74
N GLU A 185 -28.56 12.71 0.94
CA GLU A 185 -28.02 13.58 -0.09
C GLU A 185 -27.29 12.78 -1.19
N LEU A 186 -26.58 11.70 -0.87
CA LEU A 186 -25.96 10.85 -1.88
C LEU A 186 -26.99 10.13 -2.76
N HIS A 187 -28.12 9.70 -2.19
CA HIS A 187 -29.18 9.01 -2.97
C HIS A 187 -30.14 9.95 -3.67
N PHE A 188 -30.38 11.13 -3.10
CA PHE A 188 -31.32 12.15 -3.59
C PHE A 188 -30.65 13.52 -3.60
N PRO A 189 -29.66 13.73 -4.48
CA PRO A 189 -28.82 14.91 -4.48
C PRO A 189 -29.61 16.18 -4.74
N THR A 190 -29.40 17.20 -3.92
CA THR A 190 -29.99 18.53 -4.07
C THR A 190 -29.11 19.42 -4.92
N SER A 191 -27.79 19.31 -4.78
CA SER A 191 -26.79 20.00 -5.60
C SER A 191 -25.48 19.24 -5.62
N LEU A 192 -24.62 19.55 -6.58
CA LEU A 192 -23.27 18.95 -6.66
C LEU A 192 -22.41 19.33 -5.45
N GLU A 193 -22.59 20.50 -4.87
CA GLU A 193 -21.86 20.98 -3.70
C GLU A 193 -22.25 20.20 -2.45
N GLU A 194 -23.55 20.07 -2.19
CA GLU A 194 -24.05 19.31 -1.03
C GLU A 194 -23.70 17.81 -1.16
N THR A 195 -23.77 17.25 -2.37
CA THR A 195 -23.33 15.88 -2.64
C THR A 195 -21.83 15.68 -2.30
N LYS A 196 -20.97 16.68 -2.61
CA LYS A 196 -19.55 16.61 -2.23
C LYS A 196 -19.34 16.67 -0.72
N LYS A 197 -20.10 17.52 0.00
CA LYS A 197 -20.04 17.58 1.47
C LYS A 197 -20.50 16.26 2.11
N ALA A 198 -21.60 15.71 1.60
CA ALA A 198 -22.12 14.41 2.06
C ALA A 198 -21.10 13.27 1.83
N ASN A 199 -20.48 13.25 0.66
CA ASN A 199 -19.44 12.28 0.33
C ASN A 199 -18.22 12.41 1.26
N LEU A 200 -17.77 13.65 1.55
CA LEU A 200 -16.69 13.90 2.48
C LEU A 200 -17.00 13.36 3.89
N LYS A 201 -18.20 13.63 4.39
CA LYS A 201 -18.68 13.12 5.70
C LYS A 201 -18.61 11.59 5.76
N LEU A 202 -19.18 10.90 4.77
CA LEU A 202 -19.26 9.44 4.79
C LEU A 202 -17.88 8.78 4.58
N LYS A 203 -17.01 9.38 3.78
CA LYS A 203 -15.62 8.96 3.69
C LYS A 203 -14.88 9.08 5.02
N TYR A 204 -15.12 10.18 5.72
CA TYR A 204 -14.51 10.39 7.02
C TYR A 204 -15.02 9.39 8.05
N GLU A 205 -16.32 9.08 8.07
CA GLU A 205 -16.91 8.04 8.94
C GLU A 205 -16.28 6.68 8.70
N GLU A 206 -16.18 6.27 7.44
CA GLU A 206 -15.62 5.00 7.05
C GLU A 206 -14.15 4.87 7.48
N LEU A 207 -13.36 5.92 7.26
CA LEU A 207 -11.97 5.98 7.70
C LEU A 207 -11.85 6.01 9.22
N PHE A 208 -12.73 6.73 9.92
CA PHE A 208 -12.73 6.81 11.39
C PHE A 208 -13.02 5.44 12.01
N GLU A 209 -14.04 4.76 11.54
CA GLU A 209 -14.39 3.41 12.01
C GLU A 209 -13.26 2.40 11.72
N PHE A 210 -12.71 2.44 10.52
CA PHE A 210 -11.60 1.58 10.12
C PHE A 210 -10.36 1.80 10.99
N LEU A 211 -9.93 3.05 11.15
CA LEU A 211 -8.79 3.40 11.98
C LEU A 211 -9.02 3.12 13.45
N PHE A 212 -10.24 3.33 13.95
CA PHE A 212 -10.60 2.96 15.32
C PHE A 212 -10.44 1.46 15.55
N LYS A 213 -10.99 0.61 14.68
CA LYS A 213 -10.87 -0.86 14.78
C LYS A 213 -9.42 -1.34 14.80
N ILE A 214 -8.56 -0.73 13.99
CA ILE A 214 -7.14 -1.07 13.96
C ILE A 214 -6.42 -0.59 15.21
N ASN A 215 -6.62 0.67 15.60
CA ASN A 215 -5.89 1.27 16.71
C ASN A 215 -6.34 0.74 18.08
N ILE A 216 -7.61 0.39 18.25
CA ILE A 216 -8.10 -0.13 19.53
C ILE A 216 -7.43 -1.45 19.93
N ILE A 217 -7.03 -2.27 18.95
CA ILE A 217 -6.28 -3.49 19.20
C ILE A 217 -4.93 -3.17 19.85
N LYS A 218 -4.27 -2.09 19.40
CA LYS A 218 -3.01 -1.61 19.95
C LYS A 218 -3.15 -1.15 21.42
N TYR A 219 -4.24 -0.46 21.72
CA TYR A 219 -4.51 0.06 23.07
C TYR A 219 -5.09 -0.99 24.03
N ARG A 220 -5.69 -2.06 23.50
CA ARG A 220 -6.23 -3.16 24.30
C ARG A 220 -5.18 -3.78 25.22
N ASP A 221 -3.99 -4.02 24.69
CA ASP A 221 -2.90 -4.63 25.45
C ASP A 221 -2.43 -3.73 26.60
N GLN A 222 -2.63 -2.41 26.50
CA GLN A 222 -2.31 -1.45 27.56
C GLN A 222 -3.27 -1.53 28.77
N LEU A 223 -4.53 -1.96 28.54
CA LEU A 223 -5.56 -2.00 29.59
C LEU A 223 -5.49 -3.24 30.47
N PHE A 224 -4.87 -4.30 30.02
CA PHE A 224 -5.01 -5.65 30.62
C PHE A 224 -3.71 -6.31 31.07
N ASN A 225 -2.55 -5.68 30.88
CA ASN A 225 -1.27 -6.26 31.25
C ASN A 225 -0.47 -5.34 32.18
N ASP A 226 0.03 -5.88 33.27
CA ASP A 226 1.02 -5.22 34.15
C ASP A 226 2.38 -5.21 33.42
N TYR A 227 2.69 -4.12 32.71
CA TYR A 227 3.95 -3.97 31.99
C TYR A 227 5.11 -3.67 32.92
N VAL A 228 6.24 -4.31 32.65
CA VAL A 228 7.52 -4.00 33.30
C VAL A 228 8.24 -2.91 32.50
N ILE A 229 8.38 -1.72 33.09
CA ILE A 229 9.16 -0.62 32.51
C ILE A 229 10.64 -0.96 32.56
N LYS A 230 11.36 -0.79 31.46
CA LYS A 230 12.79 -1.15 31.37
C LYS A 230 13.76 -0.10 31.97
N HIS A 231 13.28 1.09 32.34
CA HIS A 231 14.08 2.14 32.99
C HIS A 231 15.42 2.46 32.32
N VAL A 232 15.40 2.67 30.99
CA VAL A 232 16.59 3.11 30.24
C VAL A 232 16.91 4.55 30.58
N THR A 233 18.14 4.81 31.06
CA THR A 233 18.63 6.15 31.45
C THR A 233 19.47 6.79 30.34
N ASP A 234 19.64 8.12 30.41
CA ASP A 234 20.51 8.86 29.47
C ASP A 234 21.97 8.40 29.59
N GLU A 235 22.41 8.00 30.80
CA GLU A 235 23.77 7.49 31.02
C GLU A 235 23.98 6.17 30.26
N MET A 236 23.03 5.24 30.29
CA MET A 236 23.08 3.98 29.52
C MET A 236 23.19 4.28 28.03
N ILE A 237 22.37 5.20 27.51
CA ILE A 237 22.40 5.59 26.09
C ILE A 237 23.78 6.12 25.70
N GLU A 238 24.33 7.06 26.48
CA GLU A 238 25.64 7.66 26.18
C GLU A 238 26.78 6.63 26.29
N ASN A 239 26.70 5.67 27.21
CA ASN A 239 27.67 4.61 27.33
C ASN A 239 27.64 3.67 26.11
N VAL A 240 26.47 3.29 25.63
CA VAL A 240 26.33 2.45 24.43
C VAL A 240 26.80 3.21 23.19
N LYS A 241 26.49 4.50 23.05
CA LYS A 241 26.98 5.34 21.95
C LYS A 241 28.51 5.40 21.89
N LYS A 242 29.20 5.44 23.03
CA LYS A 242 30.68 5.41 23.09
C LYS A 242 31.32 4.12 22.59
N MET A 243 30.56 3.01 22.58
CA MET A 243 31.04 1.73 22.06
C MET A 243 31.09 1.67 20.53
N ILE A 244 30.40 2.62 19.85
CA ILE A 244 30.29 2.67 18.40
C ILE A 244 31.39 3.57 17.81
N PRO A 245 32.09 3.15 16.73
CA PRO A 245 33.21 3.89 16.16
C PRO A 245 32.81 5.08 15.25
N PHE A 246 31.55 5.48 15.24
CA PHE A 246 30.99 6.58 14.42
C PHE A 246 29.81 7.26 15.14
N SER A 247 29.48 8.47 14.73
CA SER A 247 28.31 9.20 15.23
C SER A 247 27.03 8.78 14.47
N LEU A 248 25.91 8.80 15.16
CA LEU A 248 24.61 8.57 14.57
C LEU A 248 24.16 9.80 13.76
N THR A 249 23.36 9.60 12.73
CA THR A 249 22.66 10.70 12.04
C THR A 249 21.51 11.20 12.90
N LYS A 250 20.98 12.39 12.57
CA LYS A 250 19.86 12.97 13.30
C LYS A 250 18.64 12.04 13.33
N ASP A 251 18.27 11.49 12.19
CA ASP A 251 17.11 10.58 12.08
C ASP A 251 17.33 9.28 12.88
N GLN A 252 18.58 8.77 12.95
CA GLN A 252 18.92 7.60 13.76
C GLN A 252 18.79 7.92 15.25
N GLU A 253 19.23 9.10 15.70
CA GLU A 253 19.07 9.55 17.08
C GLU A 253 17.59 9.74 17.45
N GLU A 254 16.80 10.38 16.59
CA GLU A 254 15.36 10.54 16.79
C GLU A 254 14.68 9.17 16.91
N THR A 255 15.02 8.22 16.03
CA THR A 255 14.49 6.85 16.08
C THR A 255 14.89 6.14 17.37
N LEU A 256 16.14 6.28 17.82
CA LEU A 256 16.59 5.72 19.07
C LEU A 256 15.84 6.29 20.28
N ASN A 257 15.64 7.60 20.30
CA ASN A 257 14.86 8.27 21.36
C ASN A 257 13.39 7.79 21.39
N GLU A 258 12.78 7.52 20.23
CA GLU A 258 11.45 6.93 20.16
C GLU A 258 11.42 5.51 20.73
N ILE A 259 12.41 4.68 20.44
CA ILE A 259 12.56 3.33 21.01
C ILE A 259 12.75 3.38 22.53
N VAL A 260 13.61 4.27 23.03
CA VAL A 260 13.82 4.50 24.46
C VAL A 260 12.54 4.95 25.17
N LYS A 261 11.77 5.81 24.53
CA LYS A 261 10.46 6.22 25.03
C LYS A 261 9.51 5.02 25.14
N ASP A 262 9.53 4.11 24.18
CA ASP A 262 8.72 2.89 24.25
C ASP A 262 9.20 1.99 25.41
N PHE A 263 10.50 1.78 25.58
CA PHE A 263 11.06 1.00 26.71
C PHE A 263 10.71 1.57 28.09
N ASN A 264 10.62 2.90 28.17
CA ASN A 264 10.26 3.61 29.41
C ASN A 264 8.75 3.84 29.57
N SER A 265 7.91 3.22 28.71
CA SER A 265 6.47 3.35 28.77
C SER A 265 5.80 2.11 29.36
N PHE A 266 4.56 2.25 29.79
CA PHE A 266 3.71 1.14 30.26
C PHE A 266 3.11 0.33 29.10
N LYS A 267 3.62 0.46 27.88
CA LYS A 267 3.11 -0.26 26.71
C LYS A 267 4.19 -1.10 26.07
N ARG A 268 3.81 -2.27 25.57
CA ARG A 268 4.66 -3.11 24.77
C ARG A 268 5.06 -2.38 23.48
N MET A 269 6.34 -2.29 23.19
CA MET A 269 6.80 -1.76 21.91
C MET A 269 6.41 -2.70 20.77
N ASN A 270 5.76 -2.14 19.76
CA ASN A 270 5.47 -2.78 18.47
C ASN A 270 5.83 -1.75 17.39
N ARG A 271 7.12 -1.63 17.07
CA ARG A 271 7.64 -0.51 16.26
C ARG A 271 8.26 -0.99 14.96
N LEU A 272 7.93 -0.31 13.88
CA LEU A 272 8.51 -0.47 12.56
C LEU A 272 9.49 0.66 12.25
N VAL A 273 10.76 0.34 12.08
CA VAL A 273 11.79 1.28 11.61
C VAL A 273 11.94 1.12 10.10
N MET A 274 11.51 2.13 9.37
CA MET A 274 11.61 2.19 7.91
C MET A 274 12.74 3.11 7.48
N GLY A 275 13.40 2.74 6.41
CA GLY A 275 14.44 3.57 5.80
C GLY A 275 15.02 2.93 4.57
N ASP A 276 15.66 3.72 3.73
CA ASP A 276 16.30 3.25 2.51
C ASP A 276 17.43 2.24 2.78
N VAL A 277 17.85 1.53 1.75
CA VAL A 277 18.98 0.60 1.83
C VAL A 277 20.24 1.38 2.26
N GLY A 278 20.85 0.91 3.37
CA GLY A 278 22.07 1.50 3.90
C GLY A 278 21.91 2.82 4.68
N CYS A 279 20.71 3.19 5.13
CA CYS A 279 20.52 4.31 6.06
C CYS A 279 20.88 3.98 7.52
N GLY A 280 21.30 2.75 7.81
CA GLY A 280 21.79 2.35 9.13
C GLY A 280 20.72 1.89 10.13
N LYS A 281 19.59 1.34 9.68
CA LYS A 281 18.55 0.75 10.56
C LYS A 281 19.13 -0.27 11.55
N THR A 282 20.04 -1.12 11.06
CA THR A 282 20.65 -2.21 11.84
C THR A 282 21.40 -1.70 13.04
N ILE A 283 22.12 -0.57 12.95
CA ILE A 283 22.87 -0.04 14.10
C ILE A 283 21.94 0.47 15.19
N VAL A 284 20.81 1.11 14.83
CA VAL A 284 19.79 1.55 15.80
C VAL A 284 19.20 0.32 16.52
N ALA A 285 18.93 -0.76 15.79
CA ALA A 285 18.46 -2.00 16.39
C ALA A 285 19.51 -2.64 17.30
N PHE A 286 20.80 -2.61 16.94
CA PHE A 286 21.86 -3.15 17.78
C PHE A 286 22.01 -2.36 19.08
N ILE A 287 21.89 -1.03 19.03
CA ILE A 287 21.88 -0.18 20.23
C ILE A 287 20.68 -0.56 21.12
N ALA A 288 19.49 -0.72 20.54
CA ALA A 288 18.31 -1.12 21.29
C ALA A 288 18.49 -2.49 21.96
N VAL A 289 19.16 -3.44 21.29
CA VAL A 289 19.52 -4.75 21.86
C VAL A 289 20.42 -4.59 23.07
N ILE A 290 21.47 -3.76 23.01
CA ILE A 290 22.37 -3.52 24.15
C ILE A 290 21.64 -2.84 25.31
N LEU A 291 20.80 -1.83 25.02
CA LEU A 291 20.01 -1.18 26.08
C LEU A 291 19.06 -2.16 26.77
N ASN A 292 18.46 -3.09 26.01
CA ASN A 292 17.62 -4.17 26.57
C ASN A 292 18.42 -5.11 27.47
N LEU A 293 19.68 -5.44 27.10
CA LEU A 293 20.58 -6.24 27.92
C LEU A 293 20.97 -5.55 29.22
N GLU A 294 21.25 -4.24 29.17
CA GLU A 294 21.58 -3.46 30.39
C GLU A 294 20.37 -3.42 31.36
N CYS A 295 19.15 -3.61 30.87
CA CYS A 295 17.96 -3.79 31.69
C CYS A 295 17.77 -5.24 32.21
N GLY A 296 18.68 -6.16 31.91
CA GLY A 296 18.65 -7.54 32.41
C GLY A 296 17.85 -8.52 31.53
N TYR A 297 17.55 -8.21 30.27
CA TYR A 297 16.76 -9.04 29.37
C TYR A 297 17.57 -9.56 28.19
N GLN A 298 17.33 -10.83 27.81
CA GLN A 298 17.86 -11.40 26.57
C GLN A 298 17.21 -10.76 25.34
N SER A 299 17.89 -10.85 24.19
CA SER A 299 17.40 -10.35 22.91
C SER A 299 17.53 -11.40 21.81
N ALA A 300 16.62 -11.33 20.83
CA ALA A 300 16.64 -12.13 19.62
C ALA A 300 16.70 -11.23 18.37
N ILE A 301 17.56 -11.59 17.39
CA ILE A 301 17.61 -10.92 16.07
C ILE A 301 17.30 -11.95 15.00
N LEU A 302 16.16 -11.76 14.32
CA LEU A 302 15.66 -12.66 13.30
C LEU A 302 15.94 -12.11 11.91
N ALA A 303 16.64 -12.91 11.10
CA ALA A 303 16.92 -12.60 9.69
C ALA A 303 16.20 -13.59 8.75
N PRO A 304 15.78 -13.16 7.56
CA PRO A 304 15.03 -14.00 6.63
C PRO A 304 15.89 -15.11 5.99
N THR A 305 17.20 -14.98 5.98
CA THR A 305 18.13 -15.96 5.39
C THR A 305 19.34 -16.20 6.28
N GLU A 306 19.98 -17.36 6.09
CA GLU A 306 21.21 -17.72 6.85
C GLU A 306 22.34 -16.74 6.56
N VAL A 307 22.51 -16.32 5.32
CA VAL A 307 23.55 -15.35 4.93
C VAL A 307 23.42 -14.03 5.70
N LEU A 308 22.18 -13.51 5.81
CA LEU A 308 21.91 -12.31 6.60
C LEU A 308 22.09 -12.53 8.10
N ALA A 309 21.69 -13.69 8.61
CA ALA A 309 21.89 -14.04 10.02
C ALA A 309 23.38 -14.07 10.36
N VAL A 310 24.20 -14.70 9.52
CA VAL A 310 25.67 -14.70 9.68
C VAL A 310 26.23 -13.27 9.60
N GLN A 311 25.80 -12.48 8.64
CA GLN A 311 26.24 -11.09 8.51
C GLN A 311 25.87 -10.23 9.73
N HIS A 312 24.66 -10.38 10.27
CA HIS A 312 24.26 -9.69 11.51
C HIS A 312 25.09 -10.17 12.69
N TYR A 313 25.35 -11.48 12.80
CA TYR A 313 26.18 -12.05 13.83
C TYR A 313 27.60 -11.49 13.80
N ASP A 314 28.25 -11.48 12.64
CA ASP A 314 29.61 -10.97 12.49
C ASP A 314 29.67 -9.47 12.79
N ASN A 315 28.74 -8.69 12.27
CA ASN A 315 28.67 -7.25 12.50
C ASN A 315 28.41 -6.92 13.97
N PHE A 316 27.49 -7.64 14.63
CA PHE A 316 27.17 -7.44 16.03
C PHE A 316 28.38 -7.80 16.93
N LYS A 317 29.00 -8.93 16.67
CA LYS A 317 30.15 -9.41 17.45
C LYS A 317 31.40 -8.52 17.27
N ASN A 318 31.59 -7.95 16.10
CA ASN A 318 32.66 -6.99 15.85
C ASN A 318 32.48 -5.68 16.62
N LEU A 319 31.23 -5.21 16.78
CA LEU A 319 30.91 -3.97 17.52
C LEU A 319 30.87 -4.22 19.04
N PHE A 320 30.37 -5.38 19.47
CA PHE A 320 30.13 -5.73 20.87
C PHE A 320 30.76 -7.09 21.24
N PRO A 321 32.11 -7.20 21.23
CA PRO A 321 32.80 -8.50 21.38
C PRO A 321 32.57 -9.15 22.72
N ASN A 322 32.22 -8.38 23.75
CA ASN A 322 32.06 -8.88 25.13
C ASN A 322 30.64 -9.44 25.39
N VAL A 323 29.70 -9.29 24.47
CA VAL A 323 28.32 -9.80 24.58
C VAL A 323 28.31 -11.30 24.22
N ARG A 324 27.70 -12.14 25.06
CA ARG A 324 27.53 -13.57 24.83
C ARG A 324 26.51 -13.82 23.73
N THR A 325 26.99 -13.83 22.47
CA THR A 325 26.17 -13.92 21.28
C THR A 325 26.32 -15.26 20.59
N GLU A 326 25.22 -15.90 20.22
CA GLU A 326 25.21 -17.15 19.47
C GLU A 326 24.38 -17.05 18.20
N LEU A 327 24.72 -17.91 17.21
CA LEU A 327 24.06 -17.99 15.91
C LEU A 327 23.27 -19.29 15.82
N LEU A 328 21.94 -19.22 15.52
CA LEU A 328 21.09 -20.40 15.33
C LEU A 328 20.51 -20.39 13.90
N VAL A 329 21.08 -21.26 13.05
CA VAL A 329 20.71 -21.39 11.62
C VAL A 329 20.47 -22.84 11.24
N GLY A 330 19.80 -23.07 10.10
CA GLY A 330 19.42 -24.40 9.62
C GLY A 330 20.61 -25.33 9.37
N SER A 331 21.73 -24.79 8.88
CA SER A 331 22.96 -25.53 8.54
C SER A 331 23.71 -26.11 9.74
N LYS A 332 23.44 -25.66 10.97
CA LYS A 332 24.04 -26.24 12.17
C LYS A 332 23.54 -27.66 12.43
N THR A 333 24.41 -28.52 12.94
CA THR A 333 24.06 -29.90 13.30
C THR A 333 23.07 -29.93 14.46
N LYS A 334 22.27 -31.01 14.55
CA LYS A 334 21.28 -31.17 15.62
C LYS A 334 21.92 -31.03 17.03
N LYS A 335 23.09 -31.62 17.24
CA LYS A 335 23.83 -31.53 18.52
C LYS A 335 24.22 -30.07 18.86
N GLN A 336 24.69 -29.32 17.87
CA GLN A 336 25.01 -27.89 18.07
C GLN A 336 23.78 -27.07 18.43
N LYS A 337 22.66 -27.33 17.76
CA LYS A 337 21.37 -26.64 18.04
C LYS A 337 20.90 -26.95 19.47
N GLU A 338 20.97 -28.21 19.92
CA GLU A 338 20.58 -28.59 21.27
C GLU A 338 21.43 -27.87 22.34
N VAL A 339 22.75 -27.80 22.14
CA VAL A 339 23.64 -27.06 23.06
C VAL A 339 23.29 -25.57 23.13
N ILE A 340 22.98 -24.95 21.99
CA ILE A 340 22.62 -23.54 21.97
C ILE A 340 21.28 -23.33 22.69
N LYS A 341 20.26 -24.19 22.44
CA LYS A 341 18.97 -24.13 23.11
C LYS A 341 19.11 -24.27 24.64
N GLU A 342 19.91 -25.20 25.10
CA GLU A 342 20.16 -25.37 26.52
C GLU A 342 20.86 -24.16 27.16
N LYS A 343 21.90 -23.63 26.54
CA LYS A 343 22.57 -22.40 27.01
C LYS A 343 21.66 -21.19 27.03
N LEU A 344 20.78 -21.07 26.04
CA LEU A 344 19.82 -19.97 25.94
C LEU A 344 18.82 -20.01 27.11
N LYS A 345 18.30 -21.20 27.40
CA LYS A 345 17.36 -21.44 28.50
C LYS A 345 17.98 -21.18 29.87
N ASN A 346 19.28 -21.42 30.01
CA ASN A 346 20.03 -21.21 31.24
C ASN A 346 20.60 -19.78 31.39
N GLY A 347 20.27 -18.85 30.48
CA GLY A 347 20.74 -17.45 30.52
C GLY A 347 22.26 -17.30 30.24
N GLU A 348 22.90 -18.29 29.64
CA GLU A 348 24.30 -18.21 29.23
C GLU A 348 24.52 -17.48 27.91
N ILE A 349 23.44 -17.16 27.18
CA ILE A 349 23.43 -16.41 25.93
C ILE A 349 22.62 -15.13 26.14
N ASP A 350 23.21 -13.97 25.84
CA ASP A 350 22.56 -12.67 25.92
C ASP A 350 21.76 -12.35 24.65
N VAL A 351 22.36 -12.66 23.48
CA VAL A 351 21.77 -12.38 22.17
C VAL A 351 21.79 -13.61 21.29
N LEU A 352 20.62 -14.01 20.83
CA LEU A 352 20.48 -15.05 19.82
C LEU A 352 20.20 -14.43 18.46
N ILE A 353 21.04 -14.70 17.47
CA ILE A 353 20.86 -14.27 16.08
C ILE A 353 20.58 -15.51 15.23
N GLY A 354 19.57 -15.45 14.34
CA GLY A 354 19.27 -16.61 13.52
C GLY A 354 18.15 -16.41 12.52
N THR A 355 17.66 -17.53 12.01
CA THR A 355 16.56 -17.57 11.03
C THR A 355 15.28 -18.12 11.66
N HIS A 356 14.32 -18.53 10.84
CA HIS A 356 13.07 -19.16 11.29
C HIS A 356 13.26 -20.35 12.26
N ALA A 357 14.43 -20.96 12.33
CA ALA A 357 14.75 -21.98 13.33
C ALA A 357 14.59 -21.48 14.78
N MET A 358 14.62 -20.16 15.01
CA MET A 358 14.38 -19.55 16.32
C MET A 358 12.90 -19.54 16.72
N LEU A 359 11.98 -19.77 15.75
CA LEU A 359 10.54 -19.79 15.97
C LEU A 359 10.04 -21.14 16.47
N GLU A 360 10.89 -22.20 16.41
CA GLU A 360 10.54 -23.54 16.88
C GLU A 360 10.17 -23.49 18.37
N ASP A 361 9.16 -24.26 18.77
CA ASP A 361 8.59 -24.22 20.13
C ASP A 361 9.61 -24.63 21.22
N ASP A 362 10.61 -25.45 20.86
CA ASP A 362 11.67 -25.93 21.76
C ASP A 362 12.82 -24.91 21.94
N VAL A 363 12.75 -23.73 21.35
CA VAL A 363 13.67 -22.62 21.61
C VAL A 363 13.07 -21.76 22.73
N GLU A 364 13.57 -21.95 23.94
CA GLU A 364 13.15 -21.25 25.15
C GLU A 364 14.21 -20.25 25.59
N PHE A 365 13.83 -19.07 26.04
CA PHE A 365 14.68 -18.05 26.65
C PHE A 365 14.45 -18.06 28.16
N GLU A 366 15.46 -17.71 28.94
CA GLU A 366 15.30 -17.49 30.38
C GLU A 366 14.46 -16.21 30.62
N ASN A 367 14.83 -15.12 29.99
CA ASN A 367 14.17 -13.79 30.14
C ASN A 367 14.29 -12.95 28.90
N ILE A 368 13.50 -13.23 27.86
CA ILE A 368 13.53 -12.46 26.63
C ILE A 368 12.74 -11.16 26.79
N GLY A 369 13.34 -10.01 26.45
CA GLY A 369 12.70 -8.69 26.48
C GLY A 369 12.57 -8.00 25.12
N LEU A 370 13.40 -8.39 24.12
CA LEU A 370 13.37 -7.73 22.81
C LEU A 370 13.57 -8.73 21.66
N VAL A 371 12.72 -8.63 20.66
CA VAL A 371 12.87 -9.29 19.37
C VAL A 371 13.02 -8.27 18.27
N VAL A 372 14.12 -8.37 17.51
CA VAL A 372 14.35 -7.58 16.29
C VAL A 372 14.10 -8.48 15.09
N THR A 373 13.29 -8.02 14.13
CA THR A 373 13.01 -8.76 12.89
C THR A 373 13.43 -7.92 11.69
N ASP A 374 14.40 -8.41 10.91
CA ASP A 374 14.82 -7.73 9.68
C ASP A 374 13.98 -8.18 8.49
N GLU A 375 13.70 -7.26 7.55
CA GLU A 375 12.88 -7.49 6.35
C GLU A 375 11.49 -8.07 6.66
N GLN A 376 10.71 -7.35 7.46
CA GLN A 376 9.39 -7.75 7.98
C GLN A 376 8.45 -8.38 6.94
N HIS A 377 8.45 -7.89 5.70
CA HIS A 377 7.55 -8.33 4.63
C HIS A 377 7.72 -9.81 4.25
N ARG A 378 8.80 -10.45 4.67
CA ARG A 378 9.11 -11.87 4.42
C ARG A 378 8.57 -12.82 5.50
N PHE A 379 8.00 -12.28 6.58
CA PHE A 379 7.44 -13.07 7.68
C PHE A 379 5.90 -13.01 7.69
N GLY A 380 5.27 -14.18 7.74
CA GLY A 380 3.82 -14.31 7.84
C GLY A 380 3.26 -13.82 9.19
N VAL A 381 1.96 -13.54 9.25
CA VAL A 381 1.26 -13.09 10.46
C VAL A 381 1.44 -14.08 11.63
N ASN A 382 1.35 -15.39 11.35
CA ASN A 382 1.52 -16.44 12.37
C ASN A 382 2.93 -16.49 12.95
N GLN A 383 3.97 -16.23 12.14
CA GLN A 383 5.35 -16.19 12.58
C GLN A 383 5.61 -14.99 13.51
N ARG A 384 4.97 -13.85 13.24
CA ARG A 384 5.03 -12.67 14.12
C ARG A 384 4.40 -12.95 15.48
N LYS A 385 3.22 -13.59 15.51
CA LYS A 385 2.57 -14.00 16.76
C LYS A 385 3.42 -15.00 17.56
N SER A 386 4.06 -15.95 16.88
CA SER A 386 4.96 -16.92 17.54
C SER A 386 6.12 -16.25 18.26
N LEU A 387 6.71 -15.17 17.70
CA LEU A 387 7.76 -14.39 18.36
C LEU A 387 7.26 -13.66 19.62
N GLN A 388 6.06 -13.11 19.56
CA GLN A 388 5.44 -12.44 20.69
C GLN A 388 5.14 -13.39 21.84
N ASN A 389 4.88 -14.65 21.54
CA ASN A 389 4.57 -15.70 22.52
C ASN A 389 5.80 -16.37 23.15
N LYS A 390 7.05 -15.96 22.79
CA LYS A 390 8.29 -16.51 23.38
C LYS A 390 8.57 -15.98 24.79
N GLY A 391 7.84 -14.96 25.26
CA GLY A 391 7.92 -14.42 26.61
C GLY A 391 6.67 -13.64 26.96
N GLU A 392 6.47 -13.33 28.23
CA GLU A 392 5.26 -12.68 28.75
C GLU A 392 5.19 -11.21 28.30
N PHE A 393 6.33 -10.50 28.18
CA PHE A 393 6.42 -9.06 27.89
C PHE A 393 7.51 -8.77 26.85
N VAL A 394 7.36 -9.27 25.63
CA VAL A 394 8.38 -9.13 24.59
C VAL A 394 8.12 -7.91 23.72
N ASP A 395 9.02 -6.95 23.72
CA ASP A 395 9.04 -5.84 22.77
C ASP A 395 9.43 -6.32 21.37
N VAL A 396 8.84 -5.77 20.34
CA VAL A 396 9.15 -6.14 18.96
C VAL A 396 9.54 -4.93 18.14
N LEU A 397 10.73 -5.03 17.52
CA LEU A 397 11.27 -4.02 16.62
C LEU A 397 11.40 -4.62 15.22
N TYR A 398 10.65 -4.10 14.27
CA TYR A 398 10.70 -4.50 12.87
C TYR A 398 11.58 -3.54 12.08
N LEU A 399 12.40 -4.07 11.18
CA LEU A 399 13.18 -3.28 10.22
C LEU A 399 12.65 -3.53 8.82
N SER A 400 12.52 -2.48 8.02
CA SER A 400 12.13 -2.59 6.62
C SER A 400 13.04 -1.73 5.74
N ALA A 401 13.63 -2.35 4.72
CA ALA A 401 14.40 -1.66 3.68
C ALA A 401 13.51 -1.21 2.50
N THR A 402 12.22 -1.55 2.51
CA THR A 402 11.26 -0.98 1.57
C THR A 402 10.74 0.32 2.16
N PRO A 403 11.13 1.47 1.64
CA PRO A 403 10.51 2.72 2.03
C PRO A 403 9.07 2.71 1.50
N ILE A 404 8.11 2.60 2.41
CA ILE A 404 6.70 2.78 2.10
C ILE A 404 6.35 4.21 2.48
N PRO A 405 5.63 4.98 1.66
CA PRO A 405 5.19 6.32 2.07
C PRO A 405 4.53 6.24 3.45
N ARG A 406 4.94 7.12 4.37
CA ARG A 406 4.52 7.10 5.79
C ARG A 406 3.01 6.90 5.96
N THR A 407 2.27 7.47 5.08
CA THR A 407 0.81 7.42 5.01
C THR A 407 0.25 6.02 4.87
N TYR A 408 0.82 5.29 3.91
CA TYR A 408 0.38 3.93 3.61
C TYR A 408 0.88 2.96 4.67
N ALA A 409 2.05 3.23 5.21
CA ALA A 409 2.57 2.48 6.34
C ALA A 409 1.62 2.57 7.55
N LEU A 410 1.08 3.75 7.85
CA LEU A 410 0.09 3.96 8.92
C LEU A 410 -1.23 3.21 8.69
N THR A 411 -1.57 2.92 7.44
CA THR A 411 -2.81 2.19 7.09
C THR A 411 -2.59 0.68 7.06
N ILE A 412 -1.43 0.24 6.54
CA ILE A 412 -1.08 -1.17 6.41
C ILE A 412 -0.64 -1.76 7.76
N TYR A 413 0.07 -0.96 8.54
CA TYR A 413 0.68 -1.34 9.83
C TYR A 413 0.09 -0.51 10.97
N GLY A 414 -1.23 -0.31 10.95
CA GLY A 414 -1.92 0.55 11.93
C GLY A 414 -1.74 0.12 13.38
N ASP A 415 -1.41 -1.14 13.61
CA ASP A 415 -1.07 -1.72 14.91
C ASP A 415 0.37 -1.42 15.37
N MET A 416 1.21 -0.80 14.53
CA MET A 416 2.61 -0.51 14.81
C MET A 416 2.88 1.00 14.93
N ASP A 417 3.84 1.35 15.80
CA ASP A 417 4.47 2.66 15.79
C ASP A 417 5.53 2.72 14.68
N ILE A 418 5.67 3.86 14.00
CA ILE A 418 6.51 3.97 12.81
C ILE A 418 7.57 5.04 13.01
N SER A 419 8.83 4.64 12.90
CA SER A 419 10.00 5.51 12.81
C SER A 419 10.57 5.53 11.40
N ILE A 420 11.07 6.66 10.92
CA ILE A 420 11.58 6.81 9.56
C ILE A 420 12.98 7.40 9.59
N ILE A 421 13.95 6.68 8.98
CA ILE A 421 15.33 7.13 8.79
C ILE A 421 15.50 7.48 7.32
N LYS A 422 15.57 8.76 6.99
CA LYS A 422 15.78 9.27 5.62
C LYS A 422 17.25 9.58 5.37
N GLU A 423 17.94 10.13 6.38
CA GLU A 423 19.34 10.49 6.26
C GLU A 423 20.21 9.25 6.00
N LYS A 424 21.14 9.39 5.04
CA LYS A 424 22.17 8.39 4.78
C LYS A 424 23.44 8.80 5.53
N PRO A 425 24.20 7.84 6.11
CA PRO A 425 25.49 8.14 6.72
C PRO A 425 26.44 8.84 5.75
N ALA A 426 27.30 9.71 6.27
CA ALA A 426 28.25 10.48 5.49
C ALA A 426 29.21 9.59 4.66
N GLY A 427 29.59 10.06 3.46
CA GLY A 427 30.56 9.38 2.58
C GLY A 427 29.95 8.49 1.51
N ARG A 428 28.65 8.32 1.44
CA ARG A 428 27.99 7.53 0.40
C ARG A 428 27.69 8.40 -0.82
N LYS A 429 28.19 7.97 -2.03
CA LYS A 429 27.91 8.67 -3.27
C LYS A 429 26.56 8.23 -3.87
N GLU A 430 25.94 9.11 -4.63
CA GLU A 430 24.74 8.79 -5.39
C GLU A 430 25.04 7.80 -6.51
N ILE A 431 24.11 6.87 -6.76
CA ILE A 431 24.25 5.87 -7.83
C ILE A 431 23.68 6.47 -9.11
N LYS A 432 24.51 6.58 -10.14
CA LYS A 432 24.09 7.06 -11.45
C LYS A 432 23.29 5.97 -12.16
N THR A 433 21.99 6.22 -12.36
CA THR A 433 21.11 5.30 -13.07
C THR A 433 20.93 5.74 -14.52
N THR A 434 20.92 4.77 -15.46
CA THR A 434 20.71 5.03 -16.89
C THR A 434 19.81 3.94 -17.47
N VAL A 435 18.83 4.32 -18.28
CA VAL A 435 17.96 3.40 -19.02
C VAL A 435 18.50 3.26 -20.45
N LEU A 436 18.77 2.03 -20.88
CA LEU A 436 19.26 1.71 -22.22
C LEU A 436 18.33 0.73 -22.93
N LYS A 437 18.32 0.75 -24.27
CA LYS A 437 17.63 -0.26 -25.09
C LYS A 437 18.54 -1.47 -25.31
N PHE A 438 17.96 -2.63 -25.61
CA PHE A 438 18.75 -3.82 -25.93
C PHE A 438 19.66 -3.62 -27.17
N SER A 439 19.26 -2.76 -28.10
CA SER A 439 20.09 -2.34 -29.23
C SER A 439 21.38 -1.58 -28.84
N GLU A 440 21.50 -1.13 -27.60
CA GLU A 440 22.66 -0.43 -27.04
C GLU A 440 23.53 -1.34 -26.15
N LEU A 441 23.43 -2.67 -26.32
CA LEU A 441 24.15 -3.66 -25.52
C LEU A 441 25.66 -3.44 -25.52
N ASP A 442 26.23 -2.92 -26.59
CA ASP A 442 27.66 -2.60 -26.70
C ASP A 442 28.11 -1.61 -25.62
N LYS A 443 27.24 -0.64 -25.23
CA LYS A 443 27.52 0.31 -24.15
C LYS A 443 27.54 -0.38 -22.79
N VAL A 444 26.68 -1.39 -22.62
CA VAL A 444 26.60 -2.19 -21.39
C VAL A 444 27.86 -3.03 -21.24
N ILE A 445 28.25 -3.73 -22.29
CA ILE A 445 29.47 -4.55 -22.33
C ILE A 445 30.71 -3.68 -22.04
N PHE A 446 30.81 -2.51 -22.67
CA PHE A 446 31.89 -1.56 -22.42
C PHE A 446 31.92 -1.12 -20.92
N SER A 447 30.76 -0.83 -20.33
CA SER A 447 30.67 -0.45 -18.91
C SER A 447 31.11 -1.59 -17.97
N ILE A 448 30.77 -2.84 -18.31
CA ILE A 448 31.20 -4.01 -17.55
C ILE A 448 32.71 -4.17 -17.63
N GLU A 449 33.29 -4.08 -18.85
CA GLU A 449 34.73 -4.19 -19.04
C GLU A 449 35.52 -3.07 -18.32
N GLU A 450 35.00 -1.83 -18.34
CA GLU A 450 35.61 -0.71 -17.64
C GLU A 450 35.67 -0.98 -16.11
N GLU A 451 34.57 -1.41 -15.48
CA GLU A 451 34.56 -1.69 -14.07
C GLU A 451 35.47 -2.87 -13.68
N ILE A 452 35.51 -3.93 -14.51
CA ILE A 452 36.38 -5.08 -14.24
C ILE A 452 37.88 -4.72 -14.45
N LYS A 453 38.22 -3.90 -15.41
CA LYS A 453 39.57 -3.34 -15.58
C LYS A 453 40.03 -2.54 -14.35
N ASN A 454 39.09 -1.85 -13.71
CA ASN A 454 39.33 -1.14 -12.47
C ASN A 454 39.36 -2.07 -11.24
N ARG A 455 39.29 -3.39 -11.43
CA ARG A 455 39.19 -4.43 -10.38
C ARG A 455 37.94 -4.33 -9.51
N HIS A 456 36.89 -3.76 -10.06
CA HIS A 456 35.57 -3.73 -9.44
C HIS A 456 34.74 -4.95 -9.85
N GLN A 457 33.68 -5.22 -9.10
CA GLN A 457 32.79 -6.35 -9.34
C GLN A 457 31.44 -5.87 -9.86
N VAL A 458 30.76 -6.75 -10.61
CA VAL A 458 29.53 -6.42 -11.32
C VAL A 458 28.41 -7.39 -10.96
N TYR A 459 27.23 -6.85 -10.68
CA TYR A 459 25.98 -7.60 -10.61
C TYR A 459 25.19 -7.49 -11.92
N VAL A 460 24.73 -8.62 -12.42
CA VAL A 460 23.78 -8.71 -13.53
C VAL A 460 22.51 -9.41 -13.05
N VAL A 461 21.35 -8.82 -13.29
CA VAL A 461 20.05 -9.37 -12.87
C VAL A 461 19.19 -9.66 -14.08
N ALA A 462 18.65 -10.88 -14.14
CA ALA A 462 17.67 -11.33 -15.11
C ALA A 462 16.29 -11.50 -14.45
N PRO A 463 15.16 -11.22 -15.12
CA PRO A 463 13.83 -11.45 -14.56
C PRO A 463 13.54 -12.94 -14.42
N LEU A 464 12.75 -13.30 -13.41
CA LEU A 464 12.09 -14.61 -13.32
C LEU A 464 10.91 -14.64 -14.31
N ILE A 465 10.82 -15.67 -15.14
CA ILE A 465 9.59 -15.98 -15.88
C ILE A 465 8.80 -16.98 -15.06
N GLU A 466 7.49 -16.73 -14.87
CA GLU A 466 6.59 -17.56 -14.03
C GLU A 466 6.70 -19.05 -14.33
N GLU A 467 6.91 -19.85 -13.28
CA GLU A 467 6.80 -21.30 -13.10
C GLU A 467 6.98 -22.26 -14.34
N SER A 468 7.85 -21.93 -15.28
CA SER A 468 8.20 -22.85 -16.35
C SER A 468 9.72 -23.10 -16.37
N ASP A 469 10.18 -24.17 -17.03
CA ASP A 469 11.60 -24.47 -17.24
C ASP A 469 12.38 -23.34 -17.99
N SER A 470 11.67 -22.28 -18.38
CA SER A 470 12.17 -21.08 -19.06
C SER A 470 13.00 -20.12 -18.18
N ASP A 471 12.89 -20.17 -16.84
CA ASP A 471 13.64 -19.27 -15.92
C ASP A 471 15.15 -19.48 -16.01
N LEU A 472 15.57 -20.72 -16.20
CA LEU A 472 16.97 -21.08 -16.44
C LEU A 472 17.45 -20.65 -17.83
N ASN A 473 16.53 -20.61 -18.80
CA ASN A 473 16.87 -20.22 -20.15
C ASN A 473 17.24 -18.74 -20.25
N ASP A 474 16.56 -17.84 -19.53
CA ASP A 474 16.89 -16.40 -19.56
C ASP A 474 18.23 -16.09 -18.90
N VAL A 475 18.52 -16.69 -17.73
CA VAL A 475 19.81 -16.52 -17.05
C VAL A 475 20.94 -17.14 -17.85
N ASN A 476 20.73 -18.34 -18.43
CA ASN A 476 21.70 -19.01 -19.29
C ASN A 476 21.92 -18.25 -20.61
N THR A 477 20.84 -17.70 -21.20
CA THR A 477 20.95 -16.88 -22.41
C THR A 477 21.81 -15.63 -22.18
N ILE A 478 21.62 -14.96 -21.03
CA ILE A 478 22.44 -13.81 -20.63
C ILE A 478 23.86 -14.25 -20.32
N TYR A 479 24.05 -15.41 -19.66
CA TYR A 479 25.37 -15.98 -19.42
C TYR A 479 26.11 -16.26 -20.74
N ASP A 480 25.49 -16.92 -21.72
CA ASP A 480 26.06 -17.21 -23.02
C ASP A 480 26.37 -15.92 -23.79
N LEU A 481 25.46 -14.94 -23.72
CA LEU A 481 25.64 -13.62 -24.33
C LEU A 481 26.89 -12.91 -23.78
N LEU A 482 26.97 -12.83 -22.44
CA LEU A 482 28.08 -12.12 -21.79
C LEU A 482 29.41 -12.89 -21.92
N SER A 483 29.40 -14.20 -21.73
CA SER A 483 30.60 -15.05 -21.85
C SER A 483 31.17 -15.03 -23.26
N LYS A 484 30.35 -14.84 -24.31
CA LYS A 484 30.80 -14.73 -25.70
C LYS A 484 31.46 -13.39 -25.98
N ASN A 485 31.00 -12.32 -25.34
CA ASN A 485 31.45 -10.95 -25.57
C ASN A 485 32.57 -10.53 -24.59
N LEU A 486 32.57 -11.07 -23.36
CA LEU A 486 33.54 -10.75 -22.32
C LEU A 486 34.59 -11.89 -22.22
N LYS A 487 35.82 -11.63 -22.61
CA LYS A 487 36.93 -12.62 -22.55
C LYS A 487 37.68 -12.47 -21.22
N ASP A 488 38.14 -13.57 -20.68
CA ASP A 488 38.99 -13.64 -19.48
C ASP A 488 38.33 -13.09 -18.19
N ILE A 489 36.95 -13.13 -18.09
CA ILE A 489 36.20 -12.68 -16.96
C ILE A 489 35.63 -13.89 -16.22
N ARG A 490 35.74 -13.89 -14.87
CA ARG A 490 35.27 -14.97 -14.00
C ARG A 490 33.79 -14.72 -13.69
N ILE A 491 32.92 -15.45 -14.39
CA ILE A 491 31.44 -15.32 -14.27
C ILE A 491 30.87 -16.56 -13.60
N ASP A 492 29.91 -16.38 -12.69
CA ASP A 492 29.11 -17.46 -12.14
C ASP A 492 27.65 -17.08 -12.09
N ILE A 493 26.76 -18.07 -11.93
CA ILE A 493 25.31 -17.92 -11.92
C ILE A 493 24.78 -18.18 -10.51
N LEU A 494 23.79 -17.36 -10.07
CA LEU A 494 23.09 -17.51 -8.80
C LEU A 494 21.58 -17.47 -9.01
N HIS A 495 20.87 -18.58 -8.74
CA HIS A 495 19.41 -18.64 -8.89
C HIS A 495 18.70 -19.42 -7.78
N GLY A 496 17.38 -19.23 -7.67
CA GLY A 496 16.55 -19.77 -6.60
C GLY A 496 16.57 -21.30 -6.45
N LYS A 497 16.68 -22.02 -7.57
CA LYS A 497 16.66 -23.51 -7.63
C LYS A 497 17.98 -24.17 -7.18
N MET A 498 19.06 -23.41 -6.96
CA MET A 498 20.33 -23.96 -6.44
C MET A 498 20.16 -24.42 -4.99
N LYS A 499 20.92 -25.45 -4.59
CA LYS A 499 21.04 -25.86 -3.18
C LYS A 499 21.73 -24.74 -2.37
N ASN A 500 21.34 -24.59 -1.12
CA ASN A 500 21.88 -23.51 -0.27
C ASN A 500 23.42 -23.55 -0.19
N VAL A 501 24.02 -24.73 -0.10
CA VAL A 501 25.49 -24.91 -0.08
C VAL A 501 26.16 -24.33 -1.35
N ASP A 502 25.55 -24.54 -2.51
CA ASP A 502 26.10 -24.03 -3.79
C ASP A 502 25.91 -22.52 -3.90
N LYS A 503 24.75 -21.98 -3.43
CA LYS A 503 24.52 -20.53 -3.33
C LYS A 503 25.57 -19.85 -2.44
N ASP A 504 25.81 -20.40 -1.26
CA ASP A 504 26.77 -19.86 -0.31
C ASP A 504 28.19 -19.87 -0.87
N LYS A 505 28.55 -20.91 -1.63
CA LYS A 505 29.84 -21.00 -2.31
C LYS A 505 30.02 -19.90 -3.35
N VAL A 506 29.03 -19.66 -4.21
CA VAL A 506 29.08 -18.59 -5.24
C VAL A 506 29.18 -17.22 -4.57
N ILE A 507 28.36 -16.98 -3.53
CA ILE A 507 28.35 -15.73 -2.79
C ILE A 507 29.69 -15.46 -2.10
N ASN A 508 30.26 -16.47 -1.45
CA ASN A 508 31.55 -16.35 -0.78
C ASN A 508 32.69 -16.10 -1.78
N ASN A 509 32.73 -16.82 -2.90
CA ASN A 509 33.70 -16.58 -3.97
C ASN A 509 33.63 -15.14 -4.50
N PHE A 510 32.42 -14.59 -4.61
CA PHE A 510 32.23 -13.21 -5.04
C PHE A 510 32.69 -12.21 -3.96
N LYS A 511 32.37 -12.46 -2.68
CA LYS A 511 32.85 -11.61 -1.58
C LYS A 511 34.37 -11.56 -1.47
N GLU A 512 35.03 -12.69 -1.72
CA GLU A 512 36.47 -12.83 -1.67
C GLU A 512 37.19 -12.27 -2.92
N GLY A 513 36.43 -11.81 -3.95
CA GLY A 513 36.98 -11.32 -5.19
C GLY A 513 37.48 -12.42 -6.15
N ASN A 514 37.09 -13.68 -5.91
CA ASN A 514 37.38 -14.81 -6.80
C ASN A 514 36.49 -14.83 -8.04
N LEU A 515 35.42 -14.04 -8.07
CA LEU A 515 34.52 -13.80 -9.21
C LEU A 515 34.44 -12.30 -9.50
N ASP A 516 34.41 -11.97 -10.79
CA ASP A 516 34.33 -10.60 -11.27
C ASP A 516 32.87 -10.18 -11.52
N LEU A 517 32.03 -11.14 -11.94
CA LEU A 517 30.64 -10.91 -12.29
C LEU A 517 29.76 -12.06 -11.81
N ILE A 518 28.60 -11.72 -11.23
CA ILE A 518 27.52 -12.67 -10.94
C ILE A 518 26.30 -12.34 -11.78
N ILE A 519 25.74 -13.36 -12.46
CA ILE A 519 24.42 -13.27 -13.10
C ILE A 519 23.41 -13.94 -12.18
N SER A 520 22.37 -13.21 -11.81
CA SER A 520 21.37 -13.71 -10.86
C SER A 520 19.95 -13.42 -11.27
N THR A 521 19.02 -14.20 -10.73
CA THR A 521 17.63 -13.81 -10.61
C THR A 521 17.46 -12.85 -9.42
N THR A 522 16.21 -12.53 -9.03
CA THR A 522 15.88 -11.68 -7.86
C THR A 522 16.47 -12.17 -6.52
N VAL A 523 17.12 -13.34 -6.49
CA VAL A 523 17.75 -13.89 -5.27
C VAL A 523 18.80 -12.93 -4.65
N ILE A 524 19.40 -12.03 -5.45
CA ILE A 524 20.33 -10.99 -4.95
C ILE A 524 19.62 -9.92 -4.09
N GLU A 525 18.30 -9.83 -4.10
CA GLU A 525 17.57 -8.93 -3.16
C GLU A 525 17.92 -9.23 -1.70
N VAL A 526 18.42 -10.41 -1.42
CA VAL A 526 18.70 -10.89 -0.06
C VAL A 526 20.13 -10.55 0.37
N GLY A 527 20.29 -9.36 0.93
CA GLY A 527 21.26 -9.00 1.97
C GLY A 527 22.77 -9.16 1.76
N VAL A 528 23.27 -9.61 0.62
CA VAL A 528 24.71 -9.78 0.41
C VAL A 528 25.39 -8.42 0.27
N ASP A 529 26.31 -8.11 1.19
CA ASP A 529 27.12 -6.89 1.16
C ASP A 529 28.47 -7.15 0.53
N VAL A 530 28.65 -6.66 -0.71
CA VAL A 530 29.95 -6.70 -1.41
C VAL A 530 30.39 -5.27 -1.69
N LYS A 531 31.33 -4.79 -0.88
CA LYS A 531 31.82 -3.41 -0.94
C LYS A 531 32.47 -3.04 -2.28
N ASN A 532 33.03 -4.01 -3.00
CA ASN A 532 33.74 -3.82 -4.26
C ASN A 532 32.82 -3.84 -5.50
N ALA A 533 31.52 -4.09 -5.34
CA ALA A 533 30.57 -4.08 -6.44
C ALA A 533 30.11 -2.65 -6.74
N THR A 534 30.42 -2.16 -7.94
CA THR A 534 30.17 -0.77 -8.39
C THR A 534 29.17 -0.66 -9.52
N LEU A 535 28.90 -1.75 -10.26
CA LEU A 535 27.95 -1.76 -11.37
C LEU A 535 26.84 -2.77 -11.15
N MET A 536 25.60 -2.32 -11.31
CA MET A 536 24.39 -3.13 -11.39
C MET A 536 23.81 -3.04 -12.81
N VAL A 537 23.59 -4.17 -13.46
CA VAL A 537 22.92 -4.26 -14.76
C VAL A 537 21.65 -5.08 -14.60
N ILE A 538 20.50 -4.54 -15.01
CA ILE A 538 19.22 -5.23 -14.89
C ILE A 538 18.59 -5.38 -16.27
N PHE A 539 18.47 -6.62 -16.74
CA PHE A 539 17.83 -6.95 -18.00
C PHE A 539 16.31 -6.99 -17.86
N ASN A 540 15.60 -6.57 -18.92
CA ASN A 540 14.13 -6.50 -18.95
C ASN A 540 13.56 -5.78 -17.73
N ALA A 541 14.13 -4.62 -17.42
CA ALA A 541 13.80 -3.84 -16.21
C ALA A 541 12.30 -3.49 -16.11
N GLU A 542 11.58 -3.45 -17.23
CA GLU A 542 10.14 -3.23 -17.28
C GLU A 542 9.30 -4.34 -16.61
N ARG A 543 9.88 -5.49 -16.32
CA ARG A 543 9.20 -6.60 -15.64
C ARG A 543 9.24 -6.48 -14.12
N PHE A 544 10.14 -5.67 -13.59
CA PHE A 544 10.29 -5.46 -12.13
C PHE A 544 9.44 -4.29 -11.63
N GLY A 545 9.01 -4.35 -10.38
CA GLY A 545 8.45 -3.21 -9.68
C GLY A 545 9.51 -2.17 -9.34
N LEU A 546 9.13 -0.89 -9.24
CA LEU A 546 10.07 0.19 -8.91
C LEU A 546 10.75 -0.03 -7.55
N ALA A 547 10.02 -0.53 -6.56
CA ALA A 547 10.58 -0.87 -5.25
C ALA A 547 11.68 -1.93 -5.36
N THR A 548 11.44 -3.00 -6.14
CA THR A 548 12.44 -4.06 -6.40
C THR A 548 13.67 -3.51 -7.13
N LEU A 549 13.47 -2.71 -8.19
CA LEU A 549 14.58 -2.08 -8.91
C LEU A 549 15.40 -1.17 -8.00
N HIS A 550 14.75 -0.42 -7.12
CA HIS A 550 15.43 0.43 -6.14
C HIS A 550 16.25 -0.40 -5.13
N GLN A 551 15.71 -1.50 -4.63
CA GLN A 551 16.45 -2.42 -3.74
C GLN A 551 17.65 -3.06 -4.42
N LEU A 552 17.50 -3.50 -5.68
CA LEU A 552 18.60 -4.03 -6.50
C LEU A 552 19.67 -2.95 -6.73
N ARG A 553 19.27 -1.73 -7.12
CA ARG A 553 20.18 -0.59 -7.25
C ARG A 553 20.98 -0.34 -5.97
N GLY A 554 20.35 -0.45 -4.81
CA GLY A 554 20.98 -0.27 -3.51
C GLY A 554 22.01 -1.35 -3.12
N ARG A 555 22.18 -2.40 -3.94
CA ARG A 555 23.23 -3.43 -3.74
C ARG A 555 24.63 -2.96 -4.15
N VAL A 556 24.72 -1.91 -4.96
CA VAL A 556 25.98 -1.22 -5.28
C VAL A 556 26.06 0.13 -4.52
N GLY A 557 27.20 0.81 -4.59
CA GLY A 557 27.41 2.10 -3.92
C GLY A 557 27.49 1.98 -2.39
N ARG A 558 28.08 0.92 -1.88
CA ARG A 558 28.25 0.70 -0.43
C ARG A 558 29.63 1.14 0.10
N ASN A 559 30.37 1.82 -0.72
CA ASN A 559 31.67 2.41 -0.42
C ASN A 559 31.72 3.85 -0.98
N ASN A 560 32.90 4.47 -0.94
CA ASN A 560 33.14 5.81 -1.48
C ASN A 560 33.40 5.82 -3.00
N LEU A 561 33.28 4.68 -3.70
CA LEU A 561 33.47 4.58 -5.14
C LEU A 561 32.22 5.08 -5.88
N GLU A 562 32.42 5.60 -7.08
CA GLU A 562 31.30 5.90 -7.98
C GLU A 562 30.66 4.62 -8.43
N SER A 563 29.33 4.58 -8.38
CA SER A 563 28.60 3.38 -8.74
C SER A 563 27.51 3.69 -9.76
N LYS A 564 27.25 2.71 -10.62
CA LYS A 564 26.34 2.84 -11.76
C LYS A 564 25.25 1.77 -11.69
N CYS A 565 24.05 2.10 -12.16
CA CYS A 565 22.97 1.16 -12.38
C CYS A 565 22.45 1.30 -13.82
N ILE A 566 22.47 0.23 -14.60
CA ILE A 566 22.00 0.22 -15.98
C ILE A 566 20.73 -0.63 -16.04
N LEU A 567 19.64 -0.01 -16.47
CA LEU A 567 18.35 -0.66 -16.69
C LEU A 567 18.17 -0.90 -18.18
N ILE A 568 18.00 -2.14 -18.59
CA ILE A 568 17.82 -2.49 -20.01
C ILE A 568 16.35 -2.77 -20.25
N SER A 569 15.73 -2.02 -21.19
CA SER A 569 14.33 -2.19 -21.57
C SER A 569 14.09 -1.70 -22.99
N ASP A 570 13.42 -2.52 -23.82
CA ASP A 570 12.96 -2.09 -25.15
C ASP A 570 11.59 -1.40 -25.10
N GLN A 571 10.90 -1.44 -23.94
CA GLN A 571 9.64 -0.77 -23.73
C GLN A 571 9.89 0.59 -23.07
N GLU A 572 9.43 1.66 -23.71
CA GLU A 572 9.36 2.97 -23.06
C GLU A 572 8.32 2.92 -21.95
N LYS A 573 8.79 2.90 -20.69
CA LYS A 573 7.93 3.03 -19.52
C LYS A 573 8.41 4.20 -18.68
N GLU A 574 7.58 5.24 -18.60
CA GLU A 574 7.81 6.43 -17.76
C GLU A 574 8.31 6.08 -16.35
N ARG A 575 7.85 4.94 -15.80
CA ARG A 575 8.25 4.49 -14.47
C ARG A 575 9.75 4.23 -14.32
N LEU A 576 10.48 3.83 -15.38
CA LEU A 576 11.92 3.57 -15.28
C LEU A 576 12.71 4.87 -15.12
N HIS A 577 12.23 5.96 -15.72
CA HIS A 577 12.84 7.29 -15.60
C HIS A 577 12.78 7.86 -14.19
N VAL A 578 11.84 7.41 -13.35
CA VAL A 578 11.78 7.76 -11.92
C VAL A 578 13.09 7.39 -11.20
N LEU A 579 13.72 6.27 -11.61
CA LEU A 579 15.01 5.82 -11.04
C LEU A 579 16.21 6.59 -11.57
N GLU A 580 16.11 7.20 -12.75
CA GLU A 580 17.12 8.12 -13.28
C GLU A 580 17.06 9.48 -12.57
N GLU A 581 15.85 9.94 -12.26
CA GLU A 581 15.59 11.25 -11.65
C GLU A 581 15.95 11.29 -10.17
N SER A 582 15.81 10.18 -9.44
CA SER A 582 15.94 10.20 -7.98
C SER A 582 16.63 8.97 -7.39
N ASN A 583 17.50 9.23 -6.40
CA ASN A 583 18.09 8.22 -5.52
C ASN A 583 17.33 8.07 -4.19
N ASP A 584 16.25 8.84 -3.96
CA ASP A 584 15.43 8.75 -2.76
C ASP A 584 14.44 7.60 -2.87
N GLY A 585 14.60 6.58 -2.02
CA GLY A 585 13.72 5.42 -1.99
C GLY A 585 12.28 5.74 -1.62
N PHE A 586 12.03 6.77 -0.81
CA PHE A 586 10.68 7.20 -0.45
C PHE A 586 9.97 7.83 -1.64
N TYR A 587 10.68 8.67 -2.41
CA TYR A 587 10.16 9.24 -3.64
C TYR A 587 9.84 8.14 -4.68
N VAL A 588 10.77 7.21 -4.90
CA VAL A 588 10.59 6.08 -5.83
C VAL A 588 9.38 5.23 -5.42
N SER A 589 9.23 4.96 -4.14
CA SER A 589 8.09 4.19 -3.61
C SER A 589 6.76 4.94 -3.75
N GLU A 590 6.76 6.24 -3.53
CA GLU A 590 5.57 7.08 -3.74
C GLU A 590 5.14 7.09 -5.22
N MET A 591 6.10 7.15 -6.15
CA MET A 591 5.83 7.08 -7.57
C MET A 591 5.35 5.68 -8.01
N ASP A 592 5.95 4.60 -7.50
CA ASP A 592 5.49 3.22 -7.75
C ASP A 592 4.02 3.07 -7.31
N PHE A 593 3.70 3.60 -6.14
CA PHE A 593 2.34 3.57 -5.62
C PHE A 593 1.36 4.38 -6.47
N LYS A 594 1.74 5.59 -6.91
CA LYS A 594 0.90 6.43 -7.79
C LYS A 594 0.60 5.72 -9.13
N MET A 595 1.55 4.96 -9.65
CA MET A 595 1.45 4.31 -10.97
C MET A 595 0.70 2.97 -10.95
N ARG A 596 0.78 2.18 -9.87
CA ARG A 596 0.20 0.81 -9.81
C ARG A 596 -1.30 0.73 -9.61
N GLY A 597 -2.02 1.79 -9.28
CA GLY A 597 -3.45 1.64 -8.93
C GLY A 597 -3.68 0.98 -7.56
N SER A 598 -4.78 1.30 -6.88
CA SER A 598 -5.06 0.91 -5.48
C SER A 598 -5.49 -0.56 -5.27
N GLY A 599 -5.74 -1.32 -6.35
CA GLY A 599 -6.43 -2.62 -6.27
C GLY A 599 -5.61 -3.79 -5.74
N ASP A 600 -4.28 -3.76 -5.85
CA ASP A 600 -3.47 -4.98 -5.69
C ASP A 600 -2.73 -5.10 -4.35
N LEU A 601 -2.63 -4.01 -3.56
CA LEU A 601 -1.79 -4.00 -2.36
C LEU A 601 -2.49 -4.36 -1.04
N PHE A 602 -3.82 -4.26 -0.98
CA PHE A 602 -4.52 -4.35 0.31
C PHE A 602 -5.18 -5.69 0.61
N GLY A 603 -5.32 -6.60 -0.37
CA GLY A 603 -6.14 -7.80 -0.14
C GLY A 603 -7.60 -7.47 0.24
N ILE A 604 -7.96 -6.17 0.23
CA ILE A 604 -9.25 -5.59 0.66
C ILE A 604 -10.36 -5.88 -0.36
N ARG A 605 -10.06 -6.57 -1.45
CA ARG A 605 -11.10 -7.09 -2.37
C ARG A 605 -12.13 -8.01 -1.70
N GLN A 606 -12.00 -8.29 -0.38
CA GLN A 606 -12.95 -9.17 0.34
C GLN A 606 -13.94 -8.45 1.26
N SER A 607 -13.86 -7.13 1.43
CA SER A 607 -14.86 -6.40 2.22
C SER A 607 -15.31 -5.16 1.45
N GLY A 608 -16.47 -5.25 0.83
CA GLY A 608 -17.32 -4.22 0.25
C GLY A 608 -16.66 -2.92 -0.25
N ASP A 609 -17.18 -2.37 -1.33
CA ASP A 609 -16.68 -1.14 -1.96
C ASP A 609 -16.55 0.02 -0.96
N MET A 610 -15.34 0.33 -0.50
CA MET A 610 -15.09 1.53 0.30
C MET A 610 -15.36 2.79 -0.53
N ILE A 611 -16.06 3.78 0.04
CA ILE A 611 -16.26 5.11 -0.55
C ILE A 611 -14.92 5.86 -0.57
N ALA A 612 -14.10 5.67 0.47
CA ALA A 612 -12.81 6.31 0.63
C ALA A 612 -11.76 5.68 -0.28
N ASP A 613 -11.18 6.48 -1.17
CA ASP A 613 -9.99 6.13 -1.94
C ASP A 613 -8.76 6.64 -1.15
N ILE A 614 -8.06 5.72 -0.47
CA ILE A 614 -6.92 6.06 0.40
C ILE A 614 -5.87 6.94 -0.31
N LYS A 615 -5.73 6.85 -1.63
CA LYS A 615 -4.81 7.69 -2.39
C LYS A 615 -5.30 9.11 -2.57
N LYS A 616 -6.55 9.26 -3.00
CA LYS A 616 -7.14 10.57 -3.28
C LYS A 616 -7.49 11.29 -1.98
N ASP A 617 -7.88 10.51 -0.97
CA ASP A 617 -8.40 11.00 0.31
C ASP A 617 -7.31 11.05 1.42
N TYR A 618 -6.02 11.04 1.01
CA TYR A 618 -4.87 11.04 1.92
C TYR A 618 -4.92 12.09 3.04
N LYS A 619 -5.25 13.33 2.69
CA LYS A 619 -5.33 14.42 3.69
C LYS A 619 -6.39 14.14 4.74
N ILE A 620 -7.50 13.54 4.30
CA ILE A 620 -8.61 13.13 5.17
C ILE A 620 -8.12 12.02 6.10
N LEU A 621 -7.43 11.01 5.56
CA LEU A 621 -6.89 9.88 6.33
C LEU A 621 -5.93 10.33 7.45
N VAL A 622 -4.99 11.24 7.13
CA VAL A 622 -4.02 11.76 8.12
C VAL A 622 -4.71 12.52 9.24
N GLN A 623 -5.69 13.35 8.90
CA GLN A 623 -6.43 14.11 9.89
C GLN A 623 -7.30 13.17 10.74
N CYS A 624 -8.04 12.29 10.08
CA CYS A 624 -8.87 11.30 10.74
C CYS A 624 -8.09 10.41 11.72
N LYS A 625 -6.83 10.03 11.37
CA LYS A 625 -5.98 9.27 12.29
C LYS A 625 -5.66 10.04 13.57
N LYS A 626 -5.35 11.33 13.48
CA LYS A 626 -5.08 12.15 14.67
C LYS A 626 -6.30 12.20 15.58
N ASP A 627 -7.48 12.37 14.99
CA ASP A 627 -8.72 12.49 15.73
C ASP A 627 -9.12 11.16 16.36
N VAL A 628 -8.89 10.03 15.67
CA VAL A 628 -9.08 8.68 16.24
C VAL A 628 -8.12 8.40 17.39
N ASP A 629 -6.83 8.76 17.23
CA ASP A 629 -5.83 8.57 18.29
C ASP A 629 -6.21 9.37 19.54
N ALA A 630 -6.60 10.64 19.39
CA ALA A 630 -7.07 11.48 20.49
C ALA A 630 -8.35 10.90 21.13
N PHE A 631 -9.34 10.51 20.31
CA PHE A 631 -10.58 9.92 20.78
C PHE A 631 -10.36 8.64 21.59
N ILE A 632 -9.44 7.78 21.15
CA ILE A 632 -9.11 6.54 21.89
C ILE A 632 -8.46 6.90 23.22
N LEU A 633 -7.44 7.77 23.24
CA LEU A 633 -6.73 8.15 24.46
C LEU A 633 -7.67 8.76 25.52
N ASP A 634 -8.61 9.60 25.10
CA ASP A 634 -9.54 10.27 26.00
C ASP A 634 -10.60 9.34 26.58
N ASN A 635 -10.91 8.22 25.92
CA ASN A 635 -12.07 7.38 26.28
C ASN A 635 -11.72 5.95 26.65
N ILE A 636 -10.47 5.50 26.47
CA ILE A 636 -10.08 4.12 26.67
C ILE A 636 -10.20 3.69 28.15
N GLU A 637 -9.79 4.54 29.08
CA GLU A 637 -9.88 4.26 30.54
C GLU A 637 -11.32 4.03 31.00
N ASN A 638 -12.28 4.74 30.39
CA ASN A 638 -13.70 4.61 30.66
C ASN A 638 -14.38 3.53 29.79
N SER A 639 -13.62 2.77 28.99
CA SER A 639 -14.12 1.75 28.08
C SER A 639 -15.24 2.26 27.16
N PHE A 640 -15.14 3.52 26.73
CA PHE A 640 -16.10 4.20 25.82
C PHE A 640 -17.55 4.18 26.35
N ARG A 641 -17.78 4.32 27.65
CA ARG A 641 -19.13 4.24 28.29
C ARG A 641 -20.14 5.19 27.64
N ASP A 642 -19.68 6.40 27.30
CA ASP A 642 -20.54 7.43 26.71
C ASP A 642 -20.78 7.22 25.20
N TYR A 643 -20.06 6.27 24.60
CA TYR A 643 -20.10 5.97 23.18
C TYR A 643 -20.49 4.51 22.93
N LYS A 644 -21.78 4.21 23.03
CA LYS A 644 -22.31 2.84 22.94
C LYS A 644 -21.84 2.05 21.70
N TYR A 645 -21.71 2.69 20.57
CA TYR A 645 -21.23 2.07 19.32
C TYR A 645 -19.80 1.53 19.49
N TYR A 646 -18.90 2.37 19.99
CA TYR A 646 -17.48 2.02 20.20
C TYR A 646 -17.28 1.02 21.34
N ASN A 647 -18.07 1.13 22.39
CA ASN A 647 -18.09 0.13 23.45
C ASN A 647 -18.48 -1.27 22.93
N THR A 648 -19.46 -1.34 22.01
CA THR A 648 -19.86 -2.61 21.38
C THR A 648 -18.72 -3.18 20.51
N ILE A 649 -18.01 -2.34 19.74
CA ILE A 649 -16.84 -2.77 18.94
C ILE A 649 -15.74 -3.29 19.87
N LEU A 650 -15.39 -2.57 20.94
CA LEU A 650 -14.40 -2.99 21.91
C LEU A 650 -14.73 -4.38 22.47
N ASN A 651 -15.96 -4.56 22.97
CA ASN A 651 -16.42 -5.83 23.54
C ASN A 651 -16.40 -6.98 22.51
N SER A 652 -16.76 -6.72 21.26
CA SER A 652 -16.69 -7.74 20.20
C SER A 652 -15.27 -8.19 19.89
N LEU A 653 -14.31 -7.27 19.92
CA LEU A 653 -12.88 -7.55 19.70
C LEU A 653 -12.24 -8.27 20.91
N MET A 654 -12.80 -8.07 22.11
CA MET A 654 -12.36 -8.77 23.31
C MET A 654 -12.85 -10.22 23.38
N ASN A 655 -14.06 -10.49 22.89
CA ASN A 655 -14.68 -11.82 22.93
C ASN A 655 -14.24 -12.75 21.78
N ASN A 656 -13.61 -12.24 20.71
CA ASN A 656 -13.17 -13.03 19.56
C ASN A 656 -11.75 -13.62 19.68
N ASN A 657 -11.19 -13.70 20.88
CA ASN A 657 -9.86 -14.25 21.16
C ASN A 657 -9.88 -15.56 21.97
N ASP A 658 -11.00 -16.30 21.94
CA ASP A 658 -11.05 -17.70 22.39
C ASP A 658 -10.84 -18.68 21.23
#